data_d0128e4811cd46e3f1ebda35efbf9f72
#
_entry.id   d0128e4811cd46e3f1ebda35efbf9f72
#
_cell.length_a   1.000
_cell.length_b   1.000
_cell.length_c   1.000
_cell.angle_alpha   90.00
_cell.angle_beta   90.00
_cell.angle_gamma   90.00
#
_symmetry.space_group_name_H-M   'P 1'
#
loop_
_entity.id
_entity.type
_entity.pdbx_description
1 polymer ?
#
loop_
_entity_poly.entity_id
_entity_poly.type
_entity_poly.pdbx_seq_one_letter_code
_entity_poly.pdbx_strand_id
1 'polypeptide(L)'
;MTVTGTRDQDGKILDYNTESAAVGTKTDTPLLETPQSISVITQDQMVIRNAQGVAEALRYTAGTSTETYGQDPRGYDWVTIRGFDAFNSRYLDGLRLQNYEFPEVFGLERVEVMKGPSSVLYGQSTAGGLINAISKRPKDVAFGEIAAEIGTHQSYETTFDFGSPLNEDGSLLYRLTGLFKDNQEDSNGFPVDARRYYIAPAFTWKISPDTKIDFLLSYFHTDSTQVPSYAAAPNGAPTEVRAFGYKQWDFEKNDILRLSYQLDHTITSDLKFRQNFNASSYDVKDKYVNSLGYSSGTIMDRSASIWNSDSRSIGLDNQLEYKIQGKRIEQTLLFGFDYSYASADTVYYEDAAPSIDISAPDYTLPILAPTTLLSDSFQKVTQYGLYAQDQVKLDSKWVGTFSARQDWVESDLKERTTGGTHDIQKDEAFTGRAGITYLADNGLAPYASYSTSFYPNSGTDSSGNTFDPTEGEQFEIGLKYAPRNFRGGATLSVFDLTQENSLTTDPANTAFSKATGEIRSRGVEFEGNLGITGNLDLLVNASYDHVEITSSQDGDQGNTPALTPEKAASAWLNYNFHDGTLEGLTLGAGVRYVGPSYSSNFNTWRNEDYVVADLAARYVCGPWTYALNVNNLFDDVEWISTDYQYNKTAGNSVNLSMAYHW
;
A
#
# COMPACT_ATOMS: atom_id res chain seq x y z
N MET A 1 -15.08 -11.54 -12.19
CA MET A 1 -15.88 -10.36 -12.58
C MET A 1 -14.92 -9.30 -13.06
N THR A 2 -14.93 -8.99 -14.32
CA THR A 2 -14.16 -7.88 -14.86
C THR A 2 -14.89 -6.62 -14.40
N VAL A 3 -14.36 -5.90 -13.41
CA VAL A 3 -14.77 -4.52 -13.21
C VAL A 3 -14.21 -3.77 -14.42
N THR A 4 -14.98 -3.73 -15.48
CA THR A 4 -14.75 -2.82 -16.57
C THR A 4 -15.15 -1.45 -16.04
N GLY A 5 -14.18 -0.67 -15.55
CA GLY A 5 -14.26 0.77 -15.72
C GLY A 5 -14.29 0.96 -17.22
N THR A 6 -15.45 0.83 -17.81
CA THR A 6 -15.66 1.05 -19.22
C THR A 6 -15.45 2.53 -19.45
N ARG A 7 -14.28 2.91 -19.97
CA ARG A 7 -14.29 4.02 -20.91
C ARG A 7 -15.24 3.58 -22.00
N ASP A 8 -16.44 4.16 -21.97
CA ASP A 8 -17.32 4.12 -23.11
C ASP A 8 -16.52 4.59 -24.33
N GLN A 9 -16.68 3.98 -25.49
CA GLN A 9 -16.00 4.38 -26.73
C GLN A 9 -16.22 5.85 -27.08
N ASP A 10 -17.11 6.53 -26.37
CA ASP A 10 -17.48 7.93 -26.50
C ASP A 10 -16.75 8.89 -25.53
N GLY A 11 -15.73 8.45 -24.79
CA GLY A 11 -14.97 9.32 -23.88
C GLY A 11 -15.72 9.76 -22.61
N LYS A 12 -16.80 9.08 -22.26
CA LYS A 12 -17.68 9.42 -21.14
C LYS A 12 -17.16 8.88 -19.81
N ILE A 13 -17.05 9.82 -18.89
CA ILE A 13 -17.11 9.74 -17.42
C ILE A 13 -16.10 8.82 -16.77
N LEU A 14 -15.18 9.46 -16.04
CA LEU A 14 -14.36 8.83 -15.03
C LEU A 14 -15.26 8.06 -14.04
N ASP A 15 -15.07 6.74 -13.88
CA ASP A 15 -15.84 5.94 -12.93
C ASP A 15 -15.10 5.87 -11.59
N TYR A 16 -15.64 6.60 -10.62
CA TYR A 16 -15.14 6.61 -9.25
C TYR A 16 -15.78 5.57 -8.36
N ASN A 17 -16.70 4.76 -8.88
CA ASN A 17 -17.50 3.84 -8.11
C ASN A 17 -17.23 2.40 -8.50
N THR A 18 -17.09 1.55 -7.51
CA THR A 18 -16.99 0.10 -7.65
C THR A 18 -18.04 -0.55 -6.77
N GLU A 19 -18.86 -1.44 -7.35
CA GLU A 19 -19.89 -2.16 -6.61
C GLU A 19 -19.36 -3.37 -5.83
N SER A 20 -18.21 -3.92 -6.25
CA SER A 20 -17.59 -5.10 -5.63
C SER A 20 -16.07 -5.01 -5.54
N ALA A 21 -15.50 -5.64 -4.52
CA ALA A 21 -14.07 -5.84 -4.36
C ALA A 21 -13.82 -7.24 -3.80
N ALA A 22 -12.90 -7.97 -4.42
CA ALA A 22 -12.58 -9.33 -3.98
C ALA A 22 -11.80 -9.36 -2.67
N VAL A 23 -11.19 -8.24 -2.26
CA VAL A 23 -10.34 -8.17 -1.07
C VAL A 23 -11.06 -8.59 0.21
N GLY A 24 -12.36 -8.30 0.34
CA GLY A 24 -13.12 -8.59 1.57
C GLY A 24 -13.53 -10.05 1.73
N THR A 25 -13.67 -10.80 0.65
CA THR A 25 -14.28 -12.15 0.69
C THR A 25 -13.62 -13.17 -0.22
N LYS A 26 -12.68 -12.77 -1.07
CA LYS A 26 -12.13 -13.58 -2.19
C LYS A 26 -13.21 -14.16 -3.12
N THR A 27 -14.42 -13.60 -3.08
CA THR A 27 -15.57 -13.96 -3.93
C THR A 27 -16.16 -12.70 -4.57
N ASP A 28 -17.07 -12.85 -5.53
CA ASP A 28 -17.75 -11.73 -6.21
C ASP A 28 -18.86 -11.11 -5.34
N THR A 29 -18.57 -10.84 -4.05
CA THR A 29 -19.55 -10.28 -3.11
C THR A 29 -19.60 -8.76 -3.25
N PRO A 30 -20.80 -8.16 -3.36
CA PRO A 30 -20.95 -6.71 -3.35
C PRO A 30 -20.38 -6.06 -2.08
N LEU A 31 -19.77 -4.87 -2.21
CA LEU A 31 -19.28 -4.10 -1.07
C LEU A 31 -20.37 -3.83 -0.02
N LEU A 32 -21.59 -3.62 -0.48
CA LEU A 32 -22.75 -3.39 0.39
C LEU A 32 -23.08 -4.61 1.29
N GLU A 33 -22.75 -5.82 0.83
CA GLU A 33 -23.00 -7.08 1.53
C GLU A 33 -21.85 -7.53 2.42
N THR A 34 -20.68 -6.88 2.29
CA THR A 34 -19.46 -7.23 3.05
C THR A 34 -19.45 -6.51 4.39
N PRO A 35 -19.43 -7.23 5.54
CA PRO A 35 -19.47 -6.63 6.88
C PRO A 35 -18.10 -6.11 7.33
N GLN A 36 -17.49 -5.22 6.55
CA GLN A 36 -16.16 -4.63 6.82
C GLN A 36 -15.99 -3.34 6.06
N SER A 37 -15.20 -2.41 6.60
CA SER A 37 -14.80 -1.18 5.92
C SER A 37 -13.77 -1.50 4.84
N ILE A 38 -14.09 -1.16 3.58
CA ILE A 38 -13.23 -1.38 2.42
C ILE A 38 -13.27 -0.13 1.56
N SER A 39 -12.09 0.38 1.20
CA SER A 39 -11.93 1.47 0.24
C SER A 39 -11.43 0.91 -1.09
N VAL A 40 -11.93 1.44 -2.19
CA VAL A 40 -11.48 1.08 -3.55
C VAL A 40 -11.13 2.35 -4.30
N ILE A 41 -9.87 2.46 -4.69
CA ILE A 41 -9.34 3.56 -5.48
C ILE A 41 -9.24 3.09 -6.92
N THR A 42 -10.07 3.62 -7.80
CA THR A 42 -10.13 3.22 -9.21
C THR A 42 -8.96 3.80 -10.01
N GLN A 43 -8.70 3.22 -11.20
CA GLN A 43 -7.71 3.78 -12.13
C GLN A 43 -8.01 5.25 -12.45
N ASP A 44 -9.28 5.59 -12.67
CA ASP A 44 -9.70 6.95 -13.00
C ASP A 44 -9.40 7.94 -11.86
N GLN A 45 -9.56 7.52 -10.61
CA GLN A 45 -9.15 8.33 -9.45
C GLN A 45 -7.64 8.52 -9.38
N MET A 46 -6.84 7.50 -9.70
CA MET A 46 -5.38 7.60 -9.74
C MET A 46 -4.93 8.54 -10.88
N VAL A 47 -5.52 8.39 -12.06
CA VAL A 47 -5.18 9.20 -13.25
C VAL A 47 -5.52 10.68 -13.07
N ILE A 48 -6.73 11.02 -12.59
CA ILE A 48 -7.12 12.44 -12.44
C ILE A 48 -6.26 13.16 -11.40
N ARG A 49 -5.79 12.46 -10.37
CA ARG A 49 -4.93 12.99 -9.32
C ARG A 49 -3.43 12.87 -9.65
N ASN A 50 -3.10 12.24 -10.78
CA ASN A 50 -1.72 11.97 -11.21
C ASN A 50 -0.90 11.25 -10.12
N ALA A 51 -1.46 10.19 -9.53
CA ALA A 51 -0.80 9.45 -8.47
C ALA A 51 0.45 8.72 -8.99
N GLN A 52 1.58 8.93 -8.34
CA GLN A 52 2.90 8.42 -8.74
C GLN A 52 3.34 7.18 -7.95
N GLY A 53 2.59 6.81 -6.91
CA GLY A 53 2.78 5.63 -6.06
C GLY A 53 1.49 5.22 -5.39
N VAL A 54 1.47 4.05 -4.73
CA VAL A 54 0.29 3.57 -4.00
C VAL A 54 -0.02 4.47 -2.81
N ALA A 55 0.99 4.96 -2.09
CA ALA A 55 0.79 5.94 -1.01
C ALA A 55 0.06 7.19 -1.51
N GLU A 56 0.46 7.74 -2.66
CA GLU A 56 -0.21 8.89 -3.27
C GLU A 56 -1.64 8.59 -3.70
N ALA A 57 -1.89 7.38 -4.24
CA ALA A 57 -3.25 6.95 -4.58
C ALA A 57 -4.17 6.94 -3.34
N LEU A 58 -3.62 6.66 -2.16
CA LEU A 58 -4.34 6.55 -0.89
C LEU A 58 -4.50 7.88 -0.14
N ARG A 59 -3.91 8.99 -0.58
CA ARG A 59 -3.99 10.32 0.07
C ARG A 59 -5.41 10.81 0.37
N TYR A 60 -6.40 10.32 -0.37
CA TYR A 60 -7.82 10.65 -0.22
C TYR A 60 -8.62 9.43 0.28
N THR A 61 -8.11 8.70 1.29
CA THR A 61 -8.75 7.50 1.84
C THR A 61 -8.87 7.63 3.36
N ALA A 62 -10.04 7.37 3.91
CA ALA A 62 -10.26 7.45 5.35
C ALA A 62 -9.49 6.37 6.11
N GLY A 63 -8.99 6.68 7.32
CA GLY A 63 -8.29 5.73 8.19
C GLY A 63 -6.92 5.30 7.68
N THR A 64 -6.38 5.97 6.65
CA THR A 64 -5.01 5.76 6.17
C THR A 64 -4.17 7.01 6.40
N SER A 65 -2.91 6.84 6.81
CA SER A 65 -1.91 7.89 6.80
C SER A 65 -0.81 7.49 5.82
N THR A 66 -0.50 8.39 4.91
CA THR A 66 0.49 8.21 3.86
C THR A 66 1.64 9.19 4.05
N GLU A 67 2.79 8.90 3.50
CA GLU A 67 3.95 9.80 3.57
C GLU A 67 4.39 10.13 5.00
N THR A 68 4.26 9.16 5.92
CA THR A 68 4.64 9.32 7.34
C THR A 68 6.11 9.69 7.53
N TYR A 69 6.97 9.37 6.56
CA TYR A 69 8.37 9.75 6.49
C TYR A 69 8.66 10.83 5.44
N GLY A 70 7.64 11.60 5.03
CA GLY A 70 7.74 12.55 3.92
C GLY A 70 7.53 11.90 2.55
N GLN A 71 7.80 12.66 1.48
CA GLN A 71 7.70 12.13 0.13
C GLN A 71 8.88 11.21 -0.20
N ASP A 72 8.60 10.05 -0.79
CA ASP A 72 9.63 9.12 -1.26
C ASP A 72 9.52 8.90 -2.79
N PRO A 73 10.34 9.59 -3.61
CA PRO A 73 10.29 9.47 -5.06
C PRO A 73 10.78 8.12 -5.58
N ARG A 74 11.36 7.27 -4.72
CA ARG A 74 11.80 5.91 -5.08
C ARG A 74 10.61 4.96 -5.28
N GLY A 75 9.45 5.30 -4.69
CA GLY A 75 8.22 4.52 -4.78
C GLY A 75 7.96 3.63 -3.56
N TYR A 76 8.70 3.80 -2.48
CA TYR A 76 8.37 3.13 -1.22
C TYR A 76 7.09 3.72 -0.64
N ASP A 77 6.10 2.86 -0.47
CA ASP A 77 4.78 3.24 0.03
C ASP A 77 4.69 2.96 1.54
N TRP A 78 5.09 3.94 2.34
CA TRP A 78 4.93 3.91 3.79
C TRP A 78 3.51 4.34 4.14
N VAL A 79 2.66 3.37 4.43
CA VAL A 79 1.25 3.61 4.74
C VAL A 79 0.92 2.98 6.09
N THR A 80 0.21 3.72 6.92
CA THR A 80 -0.43 3.16 8.12
C THR A 80 -1.95 3.09 7.92
N ILE A 81 -2.59 2.09 8.51
CA ILE A 81 -4.04 1.92 8.52
C ILE A 81 -4.47 1.86 9.98
N ARG A 82 -5.39 2.76 10.40
CA ARG A 82 -5.88 2.84 11.79
C ARG A 82 -4.76 2.96 12.83
N GLY A 83 -3.64 3.60 12.47
CA GLY A 83 -2.46 3.78 13.33
C GLY A 83 -1.45 2.61 13.31
N PHE A 84 -1.68 1.54 12.56
CA PHE A 84 -0.77 0.42 12.43
C PHE A 84 -0.09 0.40 11.07
N ASP A 85 1.19 0.06 11.05
CA ASP A 85 1.97 -0.07 9.82
C ASP A 85 1.39 -1.16 8.91
N ALA A 86 1.16 -0.81 7.64
CA ALA A 86 0.67 -1.71 6.61
C ALA A 86 1.77 -2.19 5.64
N PHE A 87 3.04 -1.82 5.87
CA PHE A 87 4.15 -2.18 4.99
C PHE A 87 4.25 -3.69 4.75
N ASN A 88 4.08 -4.49 5.80
CA ASN A 88 4.12 -5.95 5.71
C ASN A 88 2.78 -6.60 5.29
N SER A 89 1.76 -5.79 5.04
CA SER A 89 0.41 -6.24 4.63
C SER A 89 0.04 -5.75 3.22
N ARG A 90 1.03 -5.73 2.32
CA ARG A 90 0.85 -5.36 0.90
C ARG A 90 0.69 -6.60 0.04
N TYR A 91 -0.26 -6.53 -0.87
CA TYR A 91 -0.63 -7.63 -1.77
C TYR A 91 -0.72 -7.12 -3.21
N LEU A 92 -0.43 -7.99 -4.15
CA LEU A 92 -0.70 -7.78 -5.57
C LEU A 92 -1.51 -8.97 -6.10
N ASP A 93 -2.69 -8.67 -6.67
CA ASP A 93 -3.60 -9.69 -7.20
C ASP A 93 -3.99 -10.77 -6.17
N GLY A 94 -4.08 -10.37 -4.89
CA GLY A 94 -4.46 -11.24 -3.77
C GLY A 94 -3.32 -12.09 -3.20
N LEU A 95 -2.09 -11.97 -3.70
CA LEU A 95 -0.90 -12.64 -3.19
C LEU A 95 0.04 -11.64 -2.52
N ARG A 96 0.60 -12.03 -1.35
CA ARG A 96 1.44 -11.15 -0.54
C ARG A 96 2.72 -10.77 -1.27
N LEU A 97 3.05 -9.47 -1.25
CA LEU A 97 4.35 -8.96 -1.64
C LEU A 97 5.34 -9.22 -0.50
N GLN A 98 6.52 -9.69 -0.83
CA GLN A 98 7.54 -10.06 0.13
C GLN A 98 8.65 -9.01 0.17
N ASN A 99 9.30 -8.88 1.33
CA ASN A 99 10.39 -7.95 1.52
C ASN A 99 9.98 -6.50 1.15
N TYR A 100 10.83 -5.77 0.45
CA TYR A 100 10.60 -4.39 0.02
C TYR A 100 9.95 -4.28 -1.37
N GLU A 101 9.40 -5.38 -1.94
CA GLU A 101 8.72 -5.32 -3.23
C GLU A 101 7.56 -4.33 -3.24
N PHE A 102 7.41 -3.56 -4.30
CA PHE A 102 6.29 -2.65 -4.52
C PHE A 102 5.83 -2.68 -5.99
N PRO A 103 4.56 -2.38 -6.28
CA PRO A 103 4.06 -2.35 -7.65
C PRO A 103 4.21 -0.94 -8.25
N GLU A 104 4.44 -0.85 -9.57
CA GLU A 104 4.32 0.41 -10.29
C GLU A 104 2.83 0.76 -10.48
N VAL A 105 2.42 1.95 -10.01
CA VAL A 105 1.01 2.37 -9.99
C VAL A 105 0.40 2.47 -11.39
N PHE A 106 1.18 2.84 -12.41
CA PHE A 106 0.71 2.86 -13.80
C PHE A 106 0.30 1.46 -14.31
N GLY A 107 0.88 0.40 -13.75
CA GLY A 107 0.52 -0.99 -14.06
C GLY A 107 -0.76 -1.49 -13.40
N LEU A 108 -1.46 -0.65 -12.61
CA LEU A 108 -2.62 -1.06 -11.81
C LEU A 108 -3.95 -0.62 -12.43
N GLU A 109 -4.99 -1.43 -12.24
CA GLU A 109 -6.38 -1.07 -12.53
C GLU A 109 -7.05 -0.40 -11.32
N ARG A 110 -6.68 -0.80 -10.10
CA ARG A 110 -7.19 -0.24 -8.85
C ARG A 110 -6.34 -0.64 -7.66
N VAL A 111 -6.53 0.06 -6.56
CA VAL A 111 -6.00 -0.27 -5.24
C VAL A 111 -7.17 -0.48 -4.29
N GLU A 112 -7.15 -1.57 -3.54
CA GLU A 112 -8.17 -1.94 -2.55
C GLU A 112 -7.53 -1.89 -1.16
N VAL A 113 -8.20 -1.26 -0.20
CA VAL A 113 -7.77 -1.23 1.21
C VAL A 113 -8.84 -1.90 2.05
N MET A 114 -8.49 -2.98 2.72
CA MET A 114 -9.34 -3.63 3.71
C MET A 114 -8.85 -3.23 5.10
N LYS A 115 -9.70 -2.57 5.88
CA LYS A 115 -9.35 -1.99 7.17
C LYS A 115 -9.65 -2.98 8.30
N GLY A 116 -8.72 -3.07 9.27
CA GLY A 116 -8.77 -4.02 10.37
C GLY A 116 -8.24 -5.43 10.02
N PRO A 117 -8.20 -6.35 10.98
CA PRO A 117 -7.62 -7.67 10.87
C PRO A 117 -8.09 -8.46 9.65
N SER A 118 -7.14 -9.01 8.89
CA SER A 118 -7.41 -9.62 7.58
C SER A 118 -6.80 -11.03 7.40
N SER A 119 -6.15 -11.55 8.42
CA SER A 119 -5.42 -12.82 8.34
C SER A 119 -6.28 -14.00 7.91
N VAL A 120 -7.56 -14.01 8.25
CA VAL A 120 -8.48 -15.12 7.96
C VAL A 120 -8.56 -15.51 6.47
N LEU A 121 -8.26 -14.61 5.55
CA LEU A 121 -8.22 -14.90 4.11
C LEU A 121 -6.82 -14.78 3.52
N TYR A 122 -5.91 -14.04 4.17
CA TYR A 122 -4.64 -13.64 3.58
C TYR A 122 -3.40 -14.16 4.35
N GLY A 123 -3.59 -14.77 5.51
CA GLY A 123 -2.49 -15.23 6.37
C GLY A 123 -1.86 -14.07 7.15
N GLN A 124 -0.54 -14.04 7.24
CA GLN A 124 0.17 -13.01 8.00
C GLN A 124 -0.28 -11.60 7.58
N SER A 125 -0.78 -10.83 8.54
CA SER A 125 -1.28 -9.46 8.33
C SER A 125 -1.17 -8.67 9.62
N THR A 126 -0.80 -7.40 9.54
CA THR A 126 -0.82 -6.49 10.69
C THR A 126 -2.25 -6.19 11.12
N ALA A 127 -2.43 -5.71 12.34
CA ALA A 127 -3.76 -5.45 12.90
C ALA A 127 -4.55 -4.38 12.13
N GLY A 128 -3.87 -3.37 11.55
CA GLY A 128 -4.51 -2.26 10.84
C GLY A 128 -5.26 -2.65 9.59
N GLY A 129 -4.82 -3.71 8.89
CA GLY A 129 -5.44 -4.16 7.65
C GLY A 129 -4.45 -4.47 6.54
N LEU A 130 -4.92 -4.45 5.29
CA LEU A 130 -4.09 -4.72 4.13
C LEU A 130 -4.39 -3.80 2.94
N ILE A 131 -3.40 -3.67 2.07
CA ILE A 131 -3.48 -2.98 0.77
C ILE A 131 -3.31 -4.02 -0.33
N ASN A 132 -4.29 -4.16 -1.22
CA ASN A 132 -4.26 -5.07 -2.35
C ASN A 132 -4.28 -4.29 -3.67
N ALA A 133 -3.20 -4.31 -4.40
CA ALA A 133 -3.11 -3.73 -5.74
C ALA A 133 -3.60 -4.74 -6.78
N ILE A 134 -4.31 -4.27 -7.80
CA ILE A 134 -4.84 -5.12 -8.89
C ILE A 134 -4.19 -4.70 -10.19
N SER A 135 -3.48 -5.62 -10.82
CA SER A 135 -2.77 -5.41 -12.09
C SER A 135 -3.72 -5.22 -13.26
N LYS A 136 -3.31 -4.44 -14.25
CA LYS A 136 -4.02 -4.29 -15.54
C LYS A 136 -4.10 -5.62 -16.29
N ARG A 137 -5.29 -5.91 -16.85
CA ARG A 137 -5.58 -7.13 -17.62
C ARG A 137 -5.85 -6.83 -19.09
N PRO A 138 -5.64 -7.78 -20.03
CA PRO A 138 -6.09 -7.67 -21.40
C PRO A 138 -7.60 -7.43 -21.51
N LYS A 139 -8.02 -6.69 -22.55
CA LYS A 139 -9.43 -6.35 -22.82
C LYS A 139 -9.91 -7.02 -24.09
N ASP A 140 -11.22 -7.26 -24.16
CA ASP A 140 -11.89 -7.87 -25.33
C ASP A 140 -11.97 -6.93 -26.56
N VAL A 141 -11.56 -5.69 -26.41
CA VAL A 141 -11.57 -4.66 -27.47
C VAL A 141 -10.15 -4.17 -27.74
N ALA A 142 -9.87 -3.79 -28.98
CA ALA A 142 -8.63 -3.14 -29.34
C ALA A 142 -8.63 -1.72 -28.76
N PHE A 143 -7.52 -1.32 -28.16
CA PHE A 143 -7.30 0.02 -27.63
C PHE A 143 -5.80 0.32 -27.63
N GLY A 144 -5.48 1.59 -27.61
CA GLY A 144 -4.11 2.04 -27.42
C GLY A 144 -4.04 3.46 -26.88
N GLU A 145 -3.03 3.68 -26.06
CA GLU A 145 -2.65 4.98 -25.53
C GLU A 145 -1.14 5.11 -25.53
N ILE A 146 -0.64 6.27 -25.92
CA ILE A 146 0.72 6.72 -25.66
C ILE A 146 0.63 8.10 -25.05
N ALA A 147 1.36 8.36 -23.96
CA ALA A 147 1.37 9.66 -23.31
C ALA A 147 2.78 10.13 -23.02
N ALA A 148 2.93 11.45 -22.96
CA ALA A 148 4.13 12.14 -22.48
C ALA A 148 3.73 13.19 -21.45
N GLU A 149 4.50 13.29 -20.39
CA GLU A 149 4.33 14.28 -19.32
C GLU A 149 5.64 15.03 -19.07
N ILE A 150 5.51 16.31 -18.79
CA ILE A 150 6.59 17.17 -18.29
C ILE A 150 6.12 17.84 -17.01
N GLY A 151 7.00 17.97 -16.04
CA GLY A 151 6.66 18.57 -14.75
C GLY A 151 7.77 19.44 -14.18
N THR A 152 7.43 20.08 -13.07
CA THR A 152 8.41 20.71 -12.18
C THR A 152 9.44 19.68 -11.73
N HIS A 153 10.56 20.13 -11.16
CA HIS A 153 11.66 19.27 -10.72
C HIS A 153 12.27 18.43 -11.86
N GLN A 154 12.26 18.97 -13.08
CA GLN A 154 12.78 18.32 -14.30
C GLN A 154 12.19 16.90 -14.48
N SER A 155 10.90 16.76 -14.20
CA SER A 155 10.19 15.50 -14.35
C SER A 155 9.79 15.28 -15.82
N TYR A 156 10.15 14.11 -16.35
CA TYR A 156 9.80 13.65 -17.70
C TYR A 156 9.27 12.23 -17.61
N GLU A 157 8.07 12.01 -18.13
CA GLU A 157 7.48 10.68 -18.15
C GLU A 157 6.94 10.35 -19.54
N THR A 158 7.09 9.11 -19.95
CA THR A 158 6.45 8.57 -21.16
C THR A 158 5.83 7.24 -20.79
N THR A 159 4.55 7.09 -21.15
CA THR A 159 3.81 5.84 -20.91
C THR A 159 3.19 5.32 -22.19
N PHE A 160 2.96 4.01 -22.24
CA PHE A 160 2.16 3.38 -23.27
C PHE A 160 1.32 2.24 -22.66
N ASP A 161 0.11 2.08 -23.19
CA ASP A 161 -0.82 1.04 -22.76
C ASP A 161 -1.71 0.64 -23.94
N PHE A 162 -1.50 -0.54 -24.52
CA PHE A 162 -2.27 -0.98 -25.66
C PHE A 162 -2.51 -2.49 -25.63
N GLY A 163 -3.58 -2.90 -26.26
CA GLY A 163 -3.97 -4.29 -26.36
C GLY A 163 -5.08 -4.54 -27.36
N SER A 164 -5.28 -5.83 -27.66
CA SER A 164 -6.30 -6.24 -28.61
C SER A 164 -6.52 -7.75 -28.49
N PRO A 165 -7.64 -8.28 -29.02
CA PRO A 165 -7.71 -9.69 -29.39
C PRO A 165 -6.63 -10.05 -30.44
N LEU A 166 -5.98 -11.22 -30.26
CA LEU A 166 -4.97 -11.75 -31.19
C LEU A 166 -5.58 -12.62 -32.31
N ASN A 167 -6.81 -13.08 -32.10
CA ASN A 167 -7.54 -13.94 -33.03
C ASN A 167 -8.98 -13.48 -33.20
N GLU A 168 -9.62 -13.91 -34.27
CA GLU A 168 -10.98 -13.47 -34.64
C GLU A 168 -12.05 -13.89 -33.64
N ASP A 169 -11.89 -15.04 -32.96
CA ASP A 169 -12.84 -15.53 -31.97
C ASP A 169 -12.69 -14.88 -30.58
N GLY A 170 -11.68 -14.01 -30.41
CA GLY A 170 -11.41 -13.32 -29.15
C GLY A 170 -11.00 -14.26 -28.01
N SER A 171 -10.52 -15.47 -28.32
CA SER A 171 -10.06 -16.42 -27.30
C SER A 171 -8.67 -16.11 -26.77
N LEU A 172 -7.84 -15.38 -27.54
CA LEU A 172 -6.53 -14.89 -27.12
C LEU A 172 -6.50 -13.37 -27.12
N LEU A 173 -6.17 -12.79 -25.97
CA LEU A 173 -6.05 -11.34 -25.79
C LEU A 173 -4.64 -11.00 -25.33
N TYR A 174 -4.16 -9.81 -25.68
CA TYR A 174 -2.91 -9.29 -25.12
C TYR A 174 -3.07 -7.84 -24.67
N ARG A 175 -2.19 -7.44 -23.75
CA ARG A 175 -1.97 -6.05 -23.34
C ARG A 175 -0.50 -5.84 -23.11
N LEU A 176 0.02 -4.69 -23.49
CA LEU A 176 1.37 -4.26 -23.16
C LEU A 176 1.30 -2.88 -22.53
N THR A 177 1.76 -2.81 -21.28
CA THR A 177 1.84 -1.57 -20.50
C THR A 177 3.29 -1.24 -20.23
N GLY A 178 3.68 0.03 -20.32
CA GLY A 178 5.03 0.45 -19.99
C GLY A 178 5.13 1.90 -19.59
N LEU A 179 6.18 2.19 -18.81
CA LEU A 179 6.50 3.52 -18.31
C LEU A 179 8.01 3.73 -18.33
N PHE A 180 8.40 4.90 -18.74
CA PHE A 180 9.72 5.48 -18.50
C PHE A 180 9.54 6.81 -17.79
N LYS A 181 10.21 7.00 -16.66
CA LYS A 181 10.22 8.25 -15.90
C LYS A 181 11.64 8.61 -15.50
N ASP A 182 11.96 9.89 -15.62
CA ASP A 182 13.18 10.52 -15.10
C ASP A 182 12.78 11.80 -14.40
N ASN A 183 13.06 11.92 -13.12
CA ASN A 183 12.80 13.13 -12.36
C ASN A 183 14.01 13.51 -11.52
N GLN A 184 14.20 14.81 -11.33
CA GLN A 184 15.16 15.38 -10.40
C GLN A 184 14.38 16.23 -9.41
N GLU A 185 14.13 15.70 -8.24
CA GLU A 185 13.57 16.50 -7.17
C GLU A 185 14.68 17.35 -6.55
N ASP A 186 14.49 18.67 -6.54
CA ASP A 186 15.42 19.56 -5.84
C ASP A 186 14.99 19.70 -4.38
N SER A 187 15.59 18.90 -3.53
CA SER A 187 15.42 19.07 -2.09
C SER A 187 16.55 19.99 -1.59
N ASN A 188 16.27 21.29 -1.53
CA ASN A 188 17.18 22.36 -1.04
C ASN A 188 18.54 22.41 -1.72
N GLY A 189 18.55 22.49 -3.05
CA GLY A 189 19.77 22.63 -3.85
C GLY A 189 20.52 21.32 -4.08
N PHE A 190 19.91 20.18 -3.76
CA PHE A 190 20.46 18.87 -4.05
C PHE A 190 19.44 18.03 -4.82
N PRO A 191 19.68 17.72 -6.08
CA PRO A 191 18.77 16.89 -6.84
C PRO A 191 18.75 15.46 -6.28
N VAL A 192 17.54 14.97 -6.01
CA VAL A 192 17.25 13.55 -5.85
C VAL A 192 16.92 13.04 -7.24
N ASP A 193 17.88 12.39 -7.87
CA ASP A 193 17.65 11.76 -9.17
C ASP A 193 16.83 10.48 -8.92
N ALA A 194 15.71 10.29 -9.62
CA ALA A 194 14.94 9.06 -9.58
C ALA A 194 14.50 8.68 -11.00
N ARG A 195 14.93 7.50 -11.45
CA ARG A 195 14.54 6.92 -12.73
C ARG A 195 13.74 5.65 -12.51
N ARG A 196 12.69 5.50 -13.30
CA ARG A 196 11.86 4.31 -13.27
C ARG A 196 11.64 3.76 -14.68
N TYR A 197 11.77 2.45 -14.83
CA TYR A 197 11.45 1.71 -16.05
C TYR A 197 10.49 0.60 -15.68
N TYR A 198 9.36 0.57 -16.34
CA TYR A 198 8.37 -0.48 -16.13
C TYR A 198 7.90 -1.03 -17.46
N ILE A 199 7.81 -2.36 -17.58
CA ILE A 199 7.21 -3.05 -18.72
C ILE A 199 6.43 -4.24 -18.23
N ALA A 200 5.17 -4.38 -18.68
CA ALA A 200 4.26 -5.43 -18.27
C ALA A 200 3.45 -5.99 -19.45
N PRO A 201 3.96 -7.02 -20.14
CA PRO A 201 3.15 -7.80 -21.06
C PRO A 201 2.18 -8.70 -20.29
N ALA A 202 0.94 -8.75 -20.76
CA ALA A 202 -0.12 -9.60 -20.23
C ALA A 202 -0.85 -10.34 -21.36
N PHE A 203 -1.27 -11.58 -21.09
CA PHE A 203 -2.01 -12.42 -22.03
C PHE A 203 -3.19 -13.06 -21.32
N THR A 204 -4.36 -13.04 -21.95
CA THR A 204 -5.52 -13.82 -21.54
C THR A 204 -5.77 -14.92 -22.56
N TRP A 205 -5.89 -16.16 -22.09
CA TRP A 205 -6.31 -17.28 -22.90
C TRP A 205 -7.63 -17.84 -22.38
N LYS A 206 -8.69 -17.66 -23.14
CA LYS A 206 -10.00 -18.27 -22.93
C LYS A 206 -9.98 -19.65 -23.57
N ILE A 207 -9.51 -20.66 -22.83
CA ILE A 207 -9.32 -22.04 -23.29
C ILE A 207 -10.66 -22.65 -23.70
N SER A 208 -11.72 -22.31 -22.96
CA SER A 208 -13.10 -22.68 -23.21
C SER A 208 -14.03 -21.65 -22.60
N PRO A 209 -15.36 -21.73 -22.82
CA PRO A 209 -16.32 -20.86 -22.10
C PRO A 209 -16.21 -20.97 -20.58
N ASP A 210 -15.73 -22.12 -20.07
CA ASP A 210 -15.64 -22.41 -18.65
C ASP A 210 -14.21 -22.23 -18.08
N THR A 211 -13.20 -21.97 -18.93
CA THR A 211 -11.79 -21.92 -18.49
C THR A 211 -11.08 -20.71 -19.08
N LYS A 212 -10.58 -19.86 -18.21
CA LYS A 212 -9.78 -18.68 -18.54
C LYS A 212 -8.49 -18.68 -17.73
N ILE A 213 -7.40 -18.29 -18.35
CA ILE A 213 -6.11 -18.05 -17.69
C ILE A 213 -5.56 -16.70 -18.12
N ASP A 214 -5.19 -15.88 -17.15
CA ASP A 214 -4.47 -14.63 -17.35
C ASP A 214 -3.01 -14.83 -16.97
N PHE A 215 -2.08 -14.58 -17.86
CA PHE A 215 -0.64 -14.55 -17.62
C PHE A 215 -0.18 -13.11 -17.54
N LEU A 216 0.56 -12.79 -16.48
CA LEU A 216 1.07 -11.45 -16.19
C LEU A 216 2.58 -11.55 -15.96
N LEU A 217 3.33 -10.79 -16.73
CA LEU A 217 4.77 -10.62 -16.53
C LEU A 217 5.02 -9.13 -16.29
N SER A 218 5.89 -8.78 -15.34
CA SER A 218 6.35 -7.41 -15.18
C SER A 218 7.83 -7.36 -14.83
N TYR A 219 8.50 -6.38 -15.39
CA TYR A 219 9.84 -5.95 -14.98
C TYR A 219 9.78 -4.50 -14.56
N PHE A 220 10.28 -4.22 -13.37
CA PHE A 220 10.32 -2.89 -12.78
C PHE A 220 11.73 -2.60 -12.29
N HIS A 221 12.30 -1.50 -12.76
CA HIS A 221 13.62 -1.02 -12.37
C HIS A 221 13.52 0.40 -11.81
N THR A 222 14.17 0.65 -10.68
CA THR A 222 14.42 1.99 -10.17
C THR A 222 15.91 2.23 -9.95
N ASP A 223 16.37 3.43 -10.29
CA ASP A 223 17.72 3.92 -10.02
C ASP A 223 17.57 5.32 -9.42
N SER A 224 17.92 5.48 -8.16
CA SER A 224 17.68 6.74 -7.45
C SER A 224 18.81 7.06 -6.46
N THR A 225 18.93 8.32 -6.09
CA THR A 225 19.65 8.70 -4.88
C THR A 225 18.76 8.49 -3.66
N GLN A 226 19.34 8.33 -2.47
CA GLN A 226 18.59 8.28 -1.22
C GLN A 226 17.82 9.59 -1.01
N VAL A 227 16.62 9.47 -0.43
CA VAL A 227 15.82 10.64 -0.03
C VAL A 227 16.56 11.41 1.05
N PRO A 228 16.80 12.72 0.87
CA PRO A 228 17.48 13.50 1.87
C PRO A 228 16.64 13.60 3.14
N SER A 229 17.22 13.23 4.26
CA SER A 229 16.73 13.64 5.56
C SER A 229 17.68 14.65 6.19
N TYR A 230 17.20 15.36 7.18
CA TYR A 230 17.88 16.50 7.78
C TYR A 230 18.22 16.22 9.22
N ALA A 231 19.38 16.71 9.65
CA ALA A 231 19.83 16.55 11.02
C ALA A 231 18.97 17.39 11.98
N ALA A 232 18.63 16.82 13.13
CA ALA A 232 18.21 17.63 14.27
C ALA A 232 19.42 18.38 14.84
N ALA A 233 19.26 19.66 15.19
CA ALA A 233 20.28 20.36 16.00
C ALA A 233 20.40 19.72 17.40
N PRO A 234 21.51 19.96 18.15
CA PRO A 234 21.66 19.41 19.50
C PRO A 234 20.54 19.77 20.51
N ASN A 235 19.76 20.81 20.23
CA ASN A 235 18.59 21.19 21.01
C ASN A 235 17.27 20.59 20.48
N GLY A 236 17.35 19.67 19.49
CA GLY A 236 16.20 19.02 18.88
C GLY A 236 15.51 19.78 17.74
N ALA A 237 15.93 21.02 17.42
CA ALA A 237 15.29 21.78 16.34
C ALA A 237 15.70 21.24 14.94
N PRO A 238 14.82 21.35 13.91
CA PRO A 238 15.20 21.02 12.54
C PRO A 238 16.32 21.91 12.01
N THR A 239 17.17 21.35 11.15
CA THR A 239 18.20 22.09 10.43
C THR A 239 18.08 21.82 8.93
N GLU A 240 18.65 22.69 8.11
CA GLU A 240 18.79 22.46 6.66
C GLU A 240 20.04 21.61 6.33
N VAL A 241 20.65 21.00 7.34
CA VAL A 241 21.84 20.15 7.17
C VAL A 241 21.43 18.71 6.95
N ARG A 242 21.89 18.14 5.86
CA ARG A 242 21.57 16.76 5.51
C ARG A 242 22.20 15.74 6.45
N ALA A 243 21.36 14.86 6.95
CA ALA A 243 21.78 13.63 7.62
C ALA A 243 22.08 12.53 6.59
N PHE A 244 21.28 12.45 5.51
CA PHE A 244 21.38 11.50 4.39
C PHE A 244 21.31 12.25 3.04
N GLY A 245 21.47 11.53 1.94
CA GLY A 245 21.29 12.08 0.58
C GLY A 245 22.55 12.72 0.01
N TYR A 246 23.68 12.04 0.06
CA TYR A 246 24.96 12.50 -0.50
C TYR A 246 25.09 12.07 -1.97
N LYS A 247 24.76 12.92 -2.93
CA LYS A 247 24.76 12.60 -4.36
C LYS A 247 26.03 11.92 -4.88
N GLN A 248 27.18 12.18 -4.27
CA GLN A 248 28.46 11.60 -4.68
C GLN A 248 28.66 10.15 -4.21
N TRP A 249 27.85 9.69 -3.26
CA TRP A 249 27.98 8.37 -2.65
C TRP A 249 26.66 7.60 -2.68
N ASP A 250 25.55 8.24 -2.29
CA ASP A 250 24.29 7.59 -2.06
C ASP A 250 23.63 7.20 -3.38
N PHE A 251 23.25 5.96 -3.51
CA PHE A 251 22.34 5.49 -4.57
C PHE A 251 21.58 4.25 -4.09
N GLU A 252 20.44 4.04 -4.70
CA GLU A 252 19.64 2.83 -4.55
C GLU A 252 19.20 2.34 -5.92
N LYS A 253 19.38 1.06 -6.18
CA LYS A 253 18.92 0.38 -7.38
C LYS A 253 18.06 -0.81 -7.01
N ASN A 254 16.90 -0.88 -7.61
CA ASN A 254 15.96 -1.98 -7.43
C ASN A 254 15.64 -2.60 -8.80
N ASP A 255 15.75 -3.92 -8.87
CA ASP A 255 15.33 -4.71 -10.04
C ASP A 255 14.29 -5.73 -9.58
N ILE A 256 13.05 -5.63 -10.06
CA ILE A 256 11.95 -6.53 -9.72
C ILE A 256 11.48 -7.22 -11.00
N LEU A 257 11.61 -8.54 -11.06
CA LEU A 257 11.01 -9.36 -12.11
C LEU A 257 9.91 -10.22 -11.49
N ARG A 258 8.69 -10.16 -12.04
CA ARG A 258 7.55 -10.93 -11.54
C ARG A 258 6.84 -11.65 -12.67
N LEU A 259 6.56 -12.94 -12.44
CA LEU A 259 5.71 -13.78 -13.28
C LEU A 259 4.50 -14.21 -12.45
N SER A 260 3.29 -13.98 -12.98
CA SER A 260 2.05 -14.38 -12.31
C SER A 260 1.09 -15.02 -13.30
N TYR A 261 0.19 -15.86 -12.79
CA TYR A 261 -1.00 -16.24 -13.52
C TYR A 261 -2.22 -16.33 -12.61
N GLN A 262 -3.39 -16.16 -13.22
CA GLN A 262 -4.69 -16.40 -12.59
C GLN A 262 -5.50 -17.34 -13.47
N LEU A 263 -5.88 -18.48 -12.93
CA LEU A 263 -6.73 -19.48 -13.56
C LEU A 263 -8.12 -19.45 -12.96
N ASP A 264 -9.13 -19.26 -13.79
CA ASP A 264 -10.54 -19.42 -13.46
C ASP A 264 -11.10 -20.63 -14.21
N HIS A 265 -11.71 -21.59 -13.52
CA HIS A 265 -12.35 -22.75 -14.10
C HIS A 265 -13.72 -23.02 -13.46
N THR A 266 -14.78 -22.94 -14.27
CA THR A 266 -16.15 -23.29 -13.88
C THR A 266 -16.34 -24.79 -14.09
N ILE A 267 -16.34 -25.55 -12.98
CA ILE A 267 -16.50 -27.02 -13.03
C ILE A 267 -17.97 -27.38 -13.31
N THR A 268 -18.89 -26.68 -12.63
CA THR A 268 -20.35 -26.73 -12.87
C THR A 268 -20.93 -25.32 -12.70
N SER A 269 -22.21 -25.11 -12.96
CA SER A 269 -22.87 -23.82 -12.72
C SER A 269 -22.65 -23.28 -11.31
N ASP A 270 -22.47 -24.17 -10.33
CA ASP A 270 -22.43 -23.85 -8.91
C ASP A 270 -21.04 -24.04 -8.29
N LEU A 271 -20.12 -24.69 -8.99
CA LEU A 271 -18.78 -25.02 -8.50
C LEU A 271 -17.71 -24.40 -9.38
N LYS A 272 -16.87 -23.55 -8.80
CA LYS A 272 -15.78 -22.83 -9.43
C LYS A 272 -14.45 -23.11 -8.75
N PHE A 273 -13.42 -23.37 -9.53
CA PHE A 273 -12.03 -23.44 -9.07
C PHE A 273 -11.27 -22.21 -9.55
N ARG A 274 -10.51 -21.60 -8.65
CA ARG A 274 -9.56 -20.52 -8.98
C ARG A 274 -8.19 -20.84 -8.43
N GLN A 275 -7.16 -20.44 -9.16
CA GLN A 275 -5.78 -20.54 -8.70
C GLN A 275 -5.02 -19.27 -9.08
N ASN A 276 -4.44 -18.62 -8.07
CA ASN A 276 -3.54 -17.50 -8.24
C ASN A 276 -2.11 -17.96 -7.95
N PHE A 277 -1.18 -17.57 -8.79
CA PHE A 277 0.24 -17.88 -8.65
C PHE A 277 1.08 -16.65 -8.92
N ASN A 278 2.14 -16.43 -8.15
CA ASN A 278 3.23 -15.54 -8.51
C ASN A 278 4.59 -16.14 -8.17
N ALA A 279 5.60 -15.70 -8.91
CA ALA A 279 7.01 -15.87 -8.58
C ALA A 279 7.71 -14.56 -8.87
N SER A 280 8.54 -14.08 -7.95
CA SER A 280 9.32 -12.86 -8.14
C SER A 280 10.77 -13.03 -7.74
N SER A 281 11.61 -12.19 -8.35
CA SER A 281 12.99 -11.94 -7.98
C SER A 281 13.15 -10.44 -7.77
N TYR A 282 13.76 -10.05 -6.67
CA TYR A 282 14.00 -8.67 -6.27
C TYR A 282 15.45 -8.52 -5.84
N ASP A 283 16.23 -7.74 -6.60
CA ASP A 283 17.63 -7.39 -6.33
C ASP A 283 17.71 -5.92 -5.92
N VAL A 284 18.30 -5.66 -4.76
CA VAL A 284 18.51 -4.32 -4.21
C VAL A 284 19.99 -4.07 -4.01
N LYS A 285 20.47 -2.93 -4.47
CA LYS A 285 21.80 -2.40 -4.21
C LYS A 285 21.68 -1.01 -3.66
N ASP A 286 22.08 -0.85 -2.42
CA ASP A 286 21.92 0.39 -1.69
C ASP A 286 23.24 0.86 -1.08
N LYS A 287 23.53 2.16 -1.22
CA LYS A 287 24.64 2.86 -0.57
C LYS A 287 24.14 4.15 0.02
N TYR A 288 24.45 4.37 1.28
CA TYR A 288 24.01 5.58 1.97
C TYR A 288 24.97 5.98 3.09
N VAL A 289 24.87 7.24 3.48
CA VAL A 289 25.57 7.77 4.66
C VAL A 289 24.55 7.97 5.77
N ASN A 290 24.80 7.39 6.95
CA ASN A 290 23.99 7.55 8.15
C ASN A 290 24.56 8.60 9.09
N SER A 291 23.67 9.30 9.82
CA SER A 291 24.03 10.06 11.02
C SER A 291 24.10 9.13 12.24
N LEU A 292 25.17 9.23 13.01
CA LEU A 292 25.36 8.50 14.28
C LEU A 292 25.11 9.40 15.51
N GLY A 293 24.62 10.64 15.30
CA GLY A 293 24.44 11.63 16.35
C GLY A 293 25.65 12.54 16.52
N TYR A 294 25.71 13.26 17.64
CA TYR A 294 26.73 14.27 17.91
C TYR A 294 27.79 13.76 18.87
N SER A 295 29.05 13.82 18.45
CA SER A 295 30.20 13.53 19.34
C SER A 295 30.63 14.73 20.18
N SER A 296 30.47 15.96 19.67
CA SER A 296 30.83 17.19 20.36
C SER A 296 30.14 18.42 19.73
N GLY A 297 29.38 19.16 20.51
CA GLY A 297 28.81 20.43 20.09
C GLY A 297 27.99 20.30 18.81
N THR A 298 28.47 20.85 17.69
CA THR A 298 27.88 20.80 16.37
C THR A 298 28.49 19.74 15.44
N ILE A 299 29.40 18.92 15.95
CA ILE A 299 30.05 17.87 15.14
C ILE A 299 29.18 16.61 15.13
N MET A 300 28.63 16.30 13.97
CA MET A 300 27.82 15.12 13.71
C MET A 300 28.69 13.99 13.14
N ASP A 301 28.73 12.87 13.84
CA ASP A 301 29.43 11.66 13.39
C ASP A 301 28.54 10.92 12.39
N ARG A 302 29.20 10.22 11.44
CA ARG A 302 28.53 9.52 10.35
C ARG A 302 29.16 8.17 10.07
N SER A 303 28.35 7.27 9.48
CA SER A 303 28.85 6.04 8.88
C SER A 303 28.51 6.01 7.38
N ALA A 304 29.31 5.27 6.62
CA ALA A 304 29.04 4.89 5.24
C ALA A 304 28.62 3.43 5.21
N SER A 305 27.52 3.15 4.54
CA SER A 305 26.91 1.84 4.50
C SER A 305 26.73 1.34 3.07
N ILE A 306 26.86 0.02 2.88
CA ILE A 306 26.49 -0.71 1.68
C ILE A 306 25.57 -1.85 2.10
N TRP A 307 24.35 -1.86 1.60
CA TRP A 307 23.37 -2.91 1.82
C TRP A 307 22.94 -3.51 0.47
N ASN A 308 23.15 -4.82 0.30
CA ASN A 308 22.73 -5.55 -0.90
C ASN A 308 21.85 -6.71 -0.48
N SER A 309 20.77 -6.93 -1.20
CA SER A 309 19.86 -8.04 -0.95
C SER A 309 19.33 -8.66 -2.26
N ASP A 310 19.47 -9.96 -2.41
CA ASP A 310 18.84 -10.79 -3.47
C ASP A 310 17.70 -11.56 -2.81
N SER A 311 16.47 -11.27 -3.24
CA SER A 311 15.27 -11.86 -2.67
C SER A 311 14.47 -12.60 -3.73
N ARG A 312 13.85 -13.71 -3.34
CA ARG A 312 12.97 -14.51 -4.21
C ARG A 312 11.71 -14.87 -3.45
N SER A 313 10.59 -14.84 -4.15
CA SER A 313 9.33 -15.27 -3.56
C SER A 313 8.50 -16.12 -4.52
N ILE A 314 7.68 -16.99 -3.93
CA ILE A 314 6.66 -17.77 -4.63
C ILE A 314 5.39 -17.69 -3.78
N GLY A 315 4.27 -17.39 -4.41
CA GLY A 315 2.93 -17.43 -3.82
C GLY A 315 1.99 -18.28 -4.65
N LEU A 316 1.16 -19.07 -3.98
CA LEU A 316 0.12 -19.89 -4.61
C LEU A 316 -1.12 -19.87 -3.72
N ASP A 317 -2.28 -19.59 -4.30
CA ASP A 317 -3.58 -19.64 -3.61
C ASP A 317 -4.59 -20.41 -4.47
N ASN A 318 -5.09 -21.53 -3.93
CA ASN A 318 -6.07 -22.40 -4.55
C ASN A 318 -7.41 -22.19 -3.85
N GLN A 319 -8.46 -21.94 -4.62
CA GLN A 319 -9.78 -21.62 -4.13
C GLN A 319 -10.83 -22.51 -4.80
N LEU A 320 -11.73 -23.06 -3.99
CA LEU A 320 -12.92 -23.79 -4.44
C LEU A 320 -14.16 -23.08 -3.91
N GLU A 321 -14.91 -22.46 -4.81
CA GLU A 321 -16.17 -21.75 -4.52
C GLU A 321 -17.34 -22.63 -4.89
N TYR A 322 -18.26 -22.85 -3.94
CA TYR A 322 -19.49 -23.60 -4.16
C TYR A 322 -20.73 -22.78 -3.77
N LYS A 323 -21.64 -22.59 -4.71
CA LYS A 323 -22.90 -21.85 -4.52
C LYS A 323 -24.07 -22.79 -4.30
N ILE A 324 -24.83 -22.55 -3.25
CA ILE A 324 -26.07 -23.25 -2.94
C ILE A 324 -27.21 -22.26 -3.11
N GLN A 325 -28.10 -22.54 -4.08
CA GLN A 325 -29.25 -21.68 -4.40
C GLN A 325 -30.52 -22.29 -3.82
N GLY A 326 -31.09 -21.62 -2.82
CA GLY A 326 -32.37 -22.00 -2.22
C GLY A 326 -33.41 -20.88 -2.36
N LYS A 327 -34.67 -21.16 -2.07
CA LYS A 327 -35.73 -20.16 -2.19
C LYS A 327 -35.63 -19.01 -1.18
N ARG A 328 -35.07 -19.27 -0.01
CA ARG A 328 -34.91 -18.29 1.09
C ARG A 328 -33.48 -18.16 1.56
N ILE A 329 -32.68 -19.17 1.34
CA ILE A 329 -31.27 -19.22 1.78
C ILE A 329 -30.42 -19.45 0.54
N GLU A 330 -29.49 -18.52 0.33
CA GLU A 330 -28.41 -18.64 -0.64
C GLU A 330 -27.11 -18.75 0.16
N GLN A 331 -26.21 -19.65 -0.22
CA GLN A 331 -24.90 -19.79 0.43
C GLN A 331 -23.80 -19.75 -0.62
N THR A 332 -22.70 -19.09 -0.27
CA THR A 332 -21.43 -19.16 -1.02
C THR A 332 -20.36 -19.69 -0.08
N LEU A 333 -20.00 -20.95 -0.29
CA LEU A 333 -18.92 -21.60 0.43
C LEU A 333 -17.62 -21.40 -0.32
N LEU A 334 -16.56 -21.01 0.38
CA LEU A 334 -15.22 -20.91 -0.14
C LEU A 334 -14.28 -21.77 0.71
N PHE A 335 -13.53 -22.65 0.07
CA PHE A 335 -12.44 -23.39 0.68
C PHE A 335 -11.14 -23.04 -0.03
N GLY A 336 -10.08 -22.81 0.73
CA GLY A 336 -8.81 -22.45 0.14
C GLY A 336 -7.62 -23.10 0.84
N PHE A 337 -6.59 -23.27 0.05
CA PHE A 337 -5.25 -23.66 0.48
C PHE A 337 -4.25 -22.73 -0.20
N ASP A 338 -3.44 -22.05 0.60
CA ASP A 338 -2.34 -21.26 0.09
C ASP A 338 -0.97 -21.73 0.59
N TYR A 339 0.02 -21.38 -0.20
CA TYR A 339 1.43 -21.60 0.08
C TYR A 339 2.20 -20.34 -0.27
N SER A 340 3.08 -19.89 0.61
CA SER A 340 4.06 -18.86 0.28
C SER A 340 5.46 -19.27 0.72
N TYR A 341 6.42 -18.87 -0.09
CA TYR A 341 7.85 -19.00 0.17
C TYR A 341 8.52 -17.68 -0.15
N ALA A 342 9.40 -17.23 0.73
CA ALA A 342 10.28 -16.10 0.51
C ALA A 342 11.68 -16.43 0.99
N SER A 343 12.69 -15.94 0.29
CA SER A 343 14.08 -15.96 0.75
C SER A 343 14.75 -14.61 0.47
N ALA A 344 15.67 -14.22 1.35
CA ALA A 344 16.50 -13.05 1.19
C ALA A 344 17.95 -13.40 1.55
N ASP A 345 18.87 -13.10 0.65
CA ASP A 345 20.32 -13.18 0.85
C ASP A 345 20.86 -11.75 0.96
N THR A 346 21.28 -11.36 2.17
CA THR A 346 21.58 -9.98 2.49
C THR A 346 22.99 -9.83 3.02
N VAL A 347 23.73 -8.86 2.48
CA VAL A 347 25.09 -8.51 2.93
C VAL A 347 25.12 -7.02 3.27
N TYR A 348 25.64 -6.71 4.47
CA TYR A 348 25.73 -5.35 5.01
C TYR A 348 27.14 -5.02 5.47
N TYR A 349 27.70 -3.96 4.88
CA TYR A 349 28.99 -3.39 5.26
C TYR A 349 28.79 -1.99 5.84
N GLU A 350 29.54 -1.65 6.88
CA GLU A 350 29.55 -0.30 7.47
C GLU A 350 30.91 0.05 8.04
N ASP A 351 31.36 1.26 7.78
CA ASP A 351 32.54 1.89 8.40
C ASP A 351 32.25 3.36 8.72
N ALA A 352 33.07 3.95 9.60
CA ALA A 352 32.98 5.38 9.91
C ALA A 352 33.19 6.24 8.65
N ALA A 353 32.35 7.23 8.45
CA ALA A 353 32.51 8.28 7.45
C ALA A 353 33.01 9.58 8.11
N PRO A 354 33.61 10.53 7.36
CA PRO A 354 34.05 11.80 7.92
C PRO A 354 32.89 12.53 8.61
N SER A 355 33.08 12.92 9.88
CA SER A 355 32.13 13.77 10.62
C SER A 355 31.99 15.13 9.95
N ILE A 356 30.85 15.78 10.10
CA ILE A 356 30.64 17.14 9.62
C ILE A 356 30.19 18.08 10.73
N ASP A 357 30.61 19.35 10.62
CA ASP A 357 30.10 20.41 11.48
C ASP A 357 28.80 20.94 10.90
N ILE A 358 27.65 20.76 11.59
CA ILE A 358 26.37 21.25 11.11
C ILE A 358 26.27 22.77 11.04
N SER A 359 27.17 23.51 11.69
CA SER A 359 27.23 24.97 11.59
C SER A 359 27.93 25.46 10.31
N ALA A 360 28.73 24.61 9.68
CA ALA A 360 29.44 24.87 8.42
C ALA A 360 29.66 23.53 7.66
N PRO A 361 28.61 22.91 7.12
CA PRO A 361 28.68 21.55 6.56
C PRO A 361 29.55 21.49 5.31
N ASP A 362 30.54 20.60 5.30
CA ASP A 362 31.36 20.31 4.11
C ASP A 362 30.94 18.97 3.50
N TYR A 363 30.16 19.05 2.44
CA TYR A 363 29.70 17.87 1.67
C TYR A 363 30.72 17.38 0.64
N THR A 364 31.89 18.02 0.51
CA THR A 364 32.95 17.63 -0.43
C THR A 364 33.91 16.59 0.15
N LEU A 365 33.79 16.28 1.43
CA LEU A 365 34.61 15.27 2.10
C LEU A 365 34.42 13.89 1.44
N PRO A 366 35.52 13.19 1.07
CA PRO A 366 35.41 11.92 0.37
C PRO A 366 34.85 10.83 1.28
N ILE A 367 33.81 10.13 0.81
CA ILE A 367 33.30 8.95 1.48
C ILE A 367 34.03 7.72 0.92
N LEU A 368 34.65 6.97 1.80
CA LEU A 368 35.34 5.73 1.44
C LEU A 368 34.36 4.56 1.49
N ALA A 369 34.54 3.59 0.60
CA ALA A 369 33.73 2.38 0.61
C ALA A 369 34.00 1.60 1.90
N PRO A 370 32.97 1.22 2.67
CA PRO A 370 33.12 0.41 3.86
C PRO A 370 33.64 -0.99 3.53
N THR A 371 34.47 -1.52 4.42
CA THR A 371 35.10 -2.84 4.31
C THR A 371 34.74 -3.77 5.46
N THR A 372 34.23 -3.21 6.58
CA THR A 372 33.78 -4.00 7.73
C THR A 372 32.42 -4.64 7.45
N LEU A 373 32.44 -5.97 7.36
CA LEU A 373 31.24 -6.77 7.22
C LEU A 373 30.52 -6.84 8.56
N LEU A 374 29.33 -6.24 8.66
CA LEU A 374 28.48 -6.27 9.86
C LEU A 374 27.51 -7.44 9.87
N SER A 375 26.90 -7.74 8.72
CA SER A 375 25.96 -8.84 8.57
C SER A 375 26.11 -9.51 7.20
N ASP A 376 26.03 -10.82 7.20
CA ASP A 376 25.93 -11.70 6.02
C ASP A 376 24.87 -12.76 6.36
N SER A 377 23.62 -12.51 5.97
CA SER A 377 22.49 -13.29 6.41
C SER A 377 21.73 -13.93 5.25
N PHE A 378 21.19 -15.10 5.50
CA PHE A 378 20.24 -15.75 4.64
C PHE A 378 18.99 -16.08 5.45
N GLN A 379 17.87 -15.49 5.06
CA GLN A 379 16.56 -15.76 5.65
C GLN A 379 15.68 -16.47 4.65
N LYS A 380 14.88 -17.40 5.16
CA LYS A 380 13.87 -18.09 4.40
C LYS A 380 12.60 -18.19 5.26
N VAL A 381 11.46 -17.84 4.68
CA VAL A 381 10.15 -17.93 5.32
C VAL A 381 9.25 -18.80 4.46
N THR A 382 8.62 -19.79 5.07
CA THR A 382 7.65 -20.67 4.42
C THR A 382 6.33 -20.64 5.20
N GLN A 383 5.22 -20.48 4.52
CA GLN A 383 3.89 -20.48 5.13
C GLN A 383 2.95 -21.42 4.35
N TYR A 384 2.12 -22.13 5.10
CA TYR A 384 0.97 -22.90 4.60
C TYR A 384 -0.28 -22.38 5.30
N GLY A 385 -1.36 -22.21 4.55
CA GLY A 385 -2.64 -21.79 5.09
C GLY A 385 -3.79 -22.66 4.58
N LEU A 386 -4.68 -23.04 5.48
CA LEU A 386 -5.97 -23.66 5.14
C LEU A 386 -7.09 -22.76 5.64
N TYR A 387 -8.01 -22.37 4.77
CA TYR A 387 -9.11 -21.48 5.15
C TYR A 387 -10.44 -21.93 4.56
N ALA A 388 -11.50 -21.56 5.27
CA ALA A 388 -12.87 -21.76 4.83
C ALA A 388 -13.73 -20.54 5.17
N GLN A 389 -14.70 -20.25 4.31
CA GLN A 389 -15.66 -19.18 4.50
C GLN A 389 -17.06 -19.64 4.08
N ASP A 390 -18.07 -19.25 4.83
CA ASP A 390 -19.48 -19.39 4.48
C ASP A 390 -20.15 -18.01 4.49
N GLN A 391 -20.74 -17.63 3.37
CA GLN A 391 -21.60 -16.47 3.24
C GLN A 391 -23.03 -16.95 3.09
N VAL A 392 -23.86 -16.67 4.08
CA VAL A 392 -25.27 -17.07 4.13
C VAL A 392 -26.15 -15.86 3.93
N LYS A 393 -26.94 -15.85 2.84
CA LYS A 393 -27.91 -14.81 2.56
C LYS A 393 -29.34 -15.33 2.79
N LEU A 394 -30.02 -14.76 3.79
CA LEU A 394 -31.38 -15.14 4.17
C LEU A 394 -32.38 -14.10 3.68
N ASP A 395 -33.42 -14.57 2.96
CA ASP A 395 -34.52 -13.75 2.42
C ASP A 395 -34.04 -12.53 1.63
N SER A 396 -32.84 -12.61 0.99
CA SER A 396 -32.15 -11.52 0.27
C SER A 396 -31.93 -10.25 1.10
N LYS A 397 -32.01 -10.32 2.43
CA LYS A 397 -31.90 -9.17 3.36
C LYS A 397 -30.82 -9.32 4.42
N TRP A 398 -30.62 -10.51 4.95
CA TRP A 398 -29.60 -10.76 5.97
C TRP A 398 -28.43 -11.51 5.35
N VAL A 399 -27.24 -10.96 5.48
CA VAL A 399 -25.99 -11.60 5.02
C VAL A 399 -25.12 -11.89 6.23
N GLY A 400 -24.91 -13.16 6.53
CA GLY A 400 -23.92 -13.62 7.53
C GLY A 400 -22.65 -14.05 6.82
N THR A 401 -21.49 -13.64 7.30
CA THR A 401 -20.17 -14.08 6.81
C THR A 401 -19.40 -14.69 7.96
N PHE A 402 -18.96 -15.94 7.81
CA PHE A 402 -18.18 -16.67 8.80
C PHE A 402 -16.95 -17.24 8.12
N SER A 403 -15.79 -16.99 8.69
CA SER A 403 -14.53 -17.46 8.10
C SER A 403 -13.60 -17.95 9.20
N ALA A 404 -12.83 -18.98 8.91
CA ALA A 404 -11.81 -19.54 9.81
C ALA A 404 -10.59 -19.96 9.00
N ARG A 405 -9.41 -19.83 9.61
CA ARG A 405 -8.13 -20.17 8.98
C ARG A 405 -7.14 -20.71 9.99
N GLN A 406 -6.35 -21.69 9.57
CA GLN A 406 -5.18 -22.18 10.29
C GLN A 406 -3.94 -21.96 9.44
N ASP A 407 -2.92 -21.35 10.04
CA ASP A 407 -1.61 -21.08 9.44
C ASP A 407 -0.51 -21.84 10.16
N TRP A 408 0.51 -22.24 9.40
CA TRP A 408 1.80 -22.73 9.85
C TRP A 408 2.89 -21.96 9.15
N VAL A 409 3.76 -21.31 9.94
CA VAL A 409 4.86 -20.48 9.44
C VAL A 409 6.17 -21.03 9.98
N GLU A 410 7.16 -21.18 9.12
CA GLU A 410 8.55 -21.49 9.49
C GLU A 410 9.46 -20.39 8.94
N SER A 411 10.19 -19.72 9.84
CA SER A 411 11.27 -18.77 9.52
C SER A 411 12.61 -19.42 9.89
N ASP A 412 13.54 -19.44 8.95
CA ASP A 412 14.90 -19.98 9.08
C ASP A 412 15.88 -18.86 8.73
N LEU A 413 16.49 -18.27 9.77
CA LEU A 413 17.48 -17.18 9.65
C LEU A 413 18.86 -17.71 9.99
N LYS A 414 19.78 -17.57 9.06
CA LYS A 414 21.18 -17.94 9.22
C LYS A 414 22.08 -16.73 9.05
N GLU A 415 22.73 -16.30 10.12
CA GLU A 415 23.82 -15.31 10.09
C GLU A 415 25.13 -16.03 9.79
N ARG A 416 25.81 -15.63 8.72
CA ARG A 416 27.04 -16.30 8.20
C ARG A 416 28.32 -15.62 8.63
N THR A 417 28.24 -14.51 9.35
CA THR A 417 29.41 -13.85 9.95
C THR A 417 30.04 -14.72 11.07
N THR A 418 31.28 -14.43 11.43
CA THR A 418 31.99 -15.18 12.50
C THR A 418 31.27 -15.07 13.83
N GLY A 419 30.81 -16.19 14.36
CA GLY A 419 29.99 -16.25 15.59
C GLY A 419 28.47 -16.03 15.35
N GLY A 420 28.05 -15.99 14.08
CA GLY A 420 26.65 -15.80 13.73
C GLY A 420 25.74 -16.95 14.18
N THR A 421 24.45 -16.65 14.33
CA THR A 421 23.41 -17.58 14.79
C THR A 421 22.76 -18.32 13.64
N HIS A 422 22.05 -19.41 13.98
CA HIS A 422 21.14 -20.09 13.09
C HIS A 422 19.84 -20.33 13.86
N ASP A 423 18.83 -19.52 13.55
CA ASP A 423 17.58 -19.46 14.30
C ASP A 423 16.42 -19.99 13.43
N ILE A 424 15.72 -21.00 13.94
CA ILE A 424 14.54 -21.56 13.30
C ILE A 424 13.36 -21.30 14.22
N GLN A 425 12.41 -20.53 13.73
CA GLN A 425 11.17 -20.23 14.43
C GLN A 425 9.99 -20.90 13.71
N LYS A 426 9.04 -21.45 14.50
CA LYS A 426 7.83 -22.07 14.00
C LYS A 426 6.65 -21.49 14.75
N ASP A 427 5.73 -20.93 13.99
CA ASP A 427 4.52 -20.32 14.52
C ASP A 427 3.30 -21.03 13.95
N GLU A 428 2.29 -21.18 14.78
CA GLU A 428 0.97 -21.65 14.38
C GLU A 428 -0.08 -20.64 14.84
N ALA A 429 -1.00 -20.28 13.96
CA ALA A 429 -2.03 -19.33 14.30
C ALA A 429 -3.40 -19.75 13.75
N PHE A 430 -4.41 -19.64 14.61
CA PHE A 430 -5.80 -19.77 14.21
C PHE A 430 -6.46 -18.39 14.19
N THR A 431 -7.02 -18.00 13.05
CA THR A 431 -7.70 -16.73 12.88
C THR A 431 -9.13 -16.91 12.41
N GLY A 432 -10.00 -15.97 12.78
CA GLY A 432 -11.40 -16.05 12.49
C GLY A 432 -12.04 -14.70 12.17
N ARG A 433 -13.17 -14.76 11.48
CA ARG A 433 -14.04 -13.62 11.24
C ARG A 433 -15.50 -14.06 11.31
N ALA A 434 -16.33 -13.25 11.97
CA ALA A 434 -17.77 -13.37 11.95
C ALA A 434 -18.38 -11.98 11.72
N GLY A 435 -19.34 -11.90 10.80
CA GLY A 435 -20.00 -10.63 10.51
C GLY A 435 -21.42 -10.82 10.03
N ILE A 436 -22.24 -9.80 10.21
CA ILE A 436 -23.63 -9.75 9.77
C ILE A 436 -23.93 -8.40 9.14
N THR A 437 -24.65 -8.42 8.03
CA THR A 437 -25.15 -7.21 7.34
C THR A 437 -26.65 -7.35 7.11
N TYR A 438 -27.39 -6.27 7.32
CA TYR A 438 -28.82 -6.21 6.97
C TYR A 438 -29.02 -5.27 5.78
N LEU A 439 -29.60 -5.78 4.70
CA LEU A 439 -29.86 -5.03 3.47
C LEU A 439 -31.28 -4.45 3.49
N ALA A 440 -31.40 -3.17 3.74
CA ALA A 440 -32.67 -2.47 3.69
C ALA A 440 -33.06 -2.10 2.25
N ASP A 441 -34.36 -2.04 1.97
CA ASP A 441 -34.88 -1.75 0.61
C ASP A 441 -34.52 -0.35 0.08
N ASN A 442 -34.15 0.57 0.97
CA ASN A 442 -33.74 1.95 0.65
C ASN A 442 -32.23 2.12 0.39
N GLY A 443 -31.47 1.01 0.36
CA GLY A 443 -30.03 1.03 0.11
C GLY A 443 -29.15 1.23 1.36
N LEU A 444 -29.74 1.27 2.55
CA LEU A 444 -29.01 1.24 3.81
C LEU A 444 -28.60 -0.21 4.15
N ALA A 445 -27.39 -0.39 4.66
CA ALA A 445 -26.86 -1.68 5.10
C ALA A 445 -26.06 -1.52 6.40
N PRO A 446 -26.72 -1.54 7.57
CA PRO A 446 -26.01 -1.65 8.85
C PRO A 446 -25.33 -3.02 8.94
N TYR A 447 -24.12 -3.03 9.53
CA TYR A 447 -23.34 -4.24 9.76
C TYR A 447 -22.64 -4.22 11.11
N ALA A 448 -22.24 -5.41 11.54
CA ALA A 448 -21.33 -5.61 12.66
C ALA A 448 -20.39 -6.78 12.33
N SER A 449 -19.15 -6.69 12.78
CA SER A 449 -18.17 -7.75 12.58
C SER A 449 -17.16 -7.85 13.73
N TYR A 450 -16.60 -9.05 13.86
CA TYR A 450 -15.43 -9.36 14.66
C TYR A 450 -14.40 -10.06 13.76
N SER A 451 -13.12 -9.71 13.88
CA SER A 451 -12.05 -10.29 13.08
C SER A 451 -10.74 -10.32 13.85
N THR A 452 -9.88 -11.30 13.53
CA THR A 452 -8.56 -11.46 14.12
C THR A 452 -7.47 -11.52 13.06
N SER A 453 -6.24 -11.16 13.46
CA SER A 453 -5.03 -11.28 12.64
C SER A 453 -3.85 -11.75 13.46
N PHE A 454 -2.80 -12.20 12.77
CA PHE A 454 -1.52 -12.52 13.38
C PHE A 454 -0.37 -12.09 12.47
N TYR A 455 0.78 -11.79 13.10
CA TYR A 455 2.03 -11.52 12.43
C TYR A 455 3.20 -12.10 13.27
N PRO A 456 4.05 -13.00 12.71
CA PRO A 456 5.17 -13.58 13.45
C PRO A 456 6.16 -12.52 13.95
N ASN A 457 6.58 -12.63 15.20
CA ASN A 457 7.67 -11.88 15.78
C ASN A 457 9.00 -12.60 15.54
N SER A 458 10.04 -11.90 15.16
CA SER A 458 11.37 -12.49 14.96
C SER A 458 12.26 -12.34 16.18
N GLY A 459 13.16 -13.30 16.39
CA GLY A 459 14.15 -13.27 17.46
C GLY A 459 13.81 -14.12 18.68
N THR A 460 14.60 -13.97 19.73
CA THR A 460 14.46 -14.73 20.98
C THR A 460 14.59 -13.83 22.21
N ASP A 461 13.96 -14.26 23.31
CA ASP A 461 14.13 -13.62 24.61
C ASP A 461 15.53 -13.91 25.21
N SER A 462 15.82 -13.35 26.39
CA SER A 462 17.10 -13.55 27.10
C SER A 462 17.35 -15.01 27.53
N SER A 463 16.36 -15.88 27.45
CA SER A 463 16.44 -17.31 27.74
C SER A 463 16.56 -18.18 26.49
N GLY A 464 16.51 -17.57 25.30
CA GLY A 464 16.56 -18.25 24.00
C GLY A 464 15.21 -18.81 23.53
N ASN A 465 14.08 -18.41 24.14
CA ASN A 465 12.76 -18.78 23.65
C ASN A 465 12.33 -17.84 22.53
N THR A 466 11.68 -18.37 21.50
CA THR A 466 11.04 -17.57 20.45
C THR A 466 9.84 -16.81 21.02
N PHE A 467 9.49 -15.70 20.39
CA PHE A 467 8.34 -14.89 20.76
C PHE A 467 7.05 -15.46 20.19
N ASP A 468 5.95 -15.30 20.93
CA ASP A 468 4.61 -15.50 20.37
C ASP A 468 4.35 -14.46 19.27
N PRO A 469 3.57 -14.80 18.24
CA PRO A 469 3.17 -13.84 17.21
C PRO A 469 2.45 -12.62 17.79
N THR A 470 2.63 -11.47 17.16
CA THR A 470 1.75 -10.33 17.37
C THR A 470 0.35 -10.70 16.89
N GLU A 471 -0.66 -10.49 17.73
CA GLU A 471 -2.06 -10.77 17.44
C GLU A 471 -2.87 -9.48 17.37
N GLY A 472 -3.83 -9.43 16.45
CA GLY A 472 -4.76 -8.32 16.32
C GLY A 472 -6.20 -8.82 16.45
N GLU A 473 -7.04 -8.08 17.19
CA GLU A 473 -8.48 -8.31 17.22
C GLU A 473 -9.27 -7.02 17.07
N GLN A 474 -10.41 -7.11 16.41
CA GLN A 474 -11.25 -5.94 16.16
C GLN A 474 -12.74 -6.27 16.27
N PHE A 475 -13.46 -5.36 16.92
CA PHE A 475 -14.90 -5.20 16.80
C PHE A 475 -15.20 -3.97 15.94
N GLU A 476 -16.07 -4.13 14.94
CA GLU A 476 -16.49 -3.05 14.07
C GLU A 476 -18.01 -3.06 13.91
N ILE A 477 -18.62 -1.88 14.01
CA ILE A 477 -20.00 -1.64 13.60
C ILE A 477 -20.01 -0.52 12.57
N GLY A 478 -20.88 -0.62 11.58
CA GLY A 478 -20.95 0.41 10.57
C GLY A 478 -22.28 0.46 9.84
N LEU A 479 -22.39 1.47 9.00
CA LEU A 479 -23.54 1.71 8.14
C LEU A 479 -23.03 2.03 6.74
N LYS A 480 -23.42 1.20 5.77
CA LYS A 480 -23.20 1.48 4.35
C LYS A 480 -24.49 2.01 3.73
N TYR A 481 -24.33 2.90 2.75
CA TYR A 481 -25.44 3.48 2.02
C TYR A 481 -25.13 3.53 0.53
N ALA A 482 -25.88 2.77 -0.26
CA ALA A 482 -25.78 2.73 -1.73
C ALA A 482 -27.18 2.58 -2.33
N PRO A 483 -27.95 3.67 -2.45
CA PRO A 483 -29.32 3.61 -2.98
C PRO A 483 -29.32 3.40 -4.50
N ARG A 484 -30.25 2.60 -5.00
CA ARG A 484 -30.34 2.19 -6.42
C ARG A 484 -30.44 3.34 -7.43
N ASN A 485 -30.96 4.50 -7.01
CA ASN A 485 -31.21 5.65 -7.88
C ASN A 485 -30.15 6.75 -7.72
N PHE A 486 -29.05 6.44 -7.05
CA PHE A 486 -27.97 7.37 -6.77
C PHE A 486 -26.64 6.73 -7.18
N ARG A 487 -25.81 7.48 -7.90
CA ARG A 487 -24.50 7.01 -8.32
C ARG A 487 -23.52 7.18 -7.16
N GLY A 488 -23.01 6.05 -6.63
CA GLY A 488 -22.05 6.04 -5.53
C GLY A 488 -22.61 5.55 -4.21
N GLY A 489 -21.84 5.76 -3.15
CA GLY A 489 -22.19 5.29 -1.82
C GLY A 489 -21.38 5.97 -0.73
N ALA A 490 -21.74 5.67 0.50
CA ALA A 490 -21.03 6.12 1.68
C ALA A 490 -20.92 5.00 2.72
N THR A 491 -19.87 5.01 3.51
CA THR A 491 -19.65 4.12 4.65
C THR A 491 -19.31 4.95 5.87
N LEU A 492 -19.97 4.68 6.99
CA LEU A 492 -19.61 5.15 8.32
C LEU A 492 -19.27 3.92 9.15
N SER A 493 -18.08 3.88 9.76
CA SER A 493 -17.65 2.80 10.63
C SER A 493 -17.16 3.32 11.96
N VAL A 494 -17.36 2.53 13.01
CA VAL A 494 -16.82 2.71 14.35
C VAL A 494 -16.15 1.42 14.73
N PHE A 495 -14.92 1.49 15.21
CA PHE A 495 -14.14 0.30 15.53
C PHE A 495 -13.41 0.41 16.86
N ASP A 496 -13.08 -0.75 17.41
CA ASP A 496 -12.21 -0.96 18.56
C ASP A 496 -11.24 -2.08 18.19
N LEU A 497 -9.98 -1.74 18.00
CA LEU A 497 -8.91 -2.59 17.49
C LEU A 497 -7.79 -2.65 18.53
N THR A 498 -7.39 -3.85 18.91
CA THR A 498 -6.27 -4.10 19.83
C THR A 498 -5.21 -4.94 19.13
N GLN A 499 -3.95 -4.60 19.32
CA GLN A 499 -2.79 -5.40 18.94
C GLN A 499 -2.02 -5.79 20.19
N GLU A 500 -1.83 -7.08 20.40
CA GLU A 500 -1.12 -7.66 21.55
C GLU A 500 0.22 -8.30 21.10
N ASN A 501 1.06 -8.65 22.06
CA ASN A 501 2.36 -9.30 21.85
C ASN A 501 3.35 -8.44 21.02
N SER A 502 3.21 -7.13 21.00
CA SER A 502 4.22 -6.25 20.43
C SER A 502 5.52 -6.35 21.22
N LEU A 503 6.66 -6.37 20.51
CA LEU A 503 7.96 -6.45 21.17
C LEU A 503 8.28 -5.15 21.89
N THR A 504 8.66 -5.25 23.17
CA THR A 504 9.14 -4.17 24.04
C THR A 504 10.46 -4.57 24.66
N THR A 505 11.27 -3.61 25.11
CA THR A 505 12.57 -3.91 25.75
C THR A 505 12.38 -4.72 27.04
N ASP A 506 13.23 -5.74 27.27
CA ASP A 506 13.25 -6.46 28.56
C ASP A 506 13.90 -5.58 29.63
N PRO A 507 13.16 -5.11 30.67
CA PRO A 507 13.73 -4.25 31.69
C PRO A 507 14.78 -4.95 32.58
N ALA A 508 14.83 -6.29 32.57
CA ALA A 508 15.85 -7.05 33.29
C ALA A 508 17.15 -7.22 32.48
N ASN A 509 17.06 -7.13 31.14
CA ASN A 509 18.21 -7.21 30.24
C ASN A 509 17.91 -6.46 28.93
N THR A 510 18.25 -5.19 28.88
CA THR A 510 17.91 -4.28 27.77
C THR A 510 18.53 -4.64 26.41
N ALA A 511 19.35 -5.68 26.34
CA ALA A 511 19.81 -6.25 25.07
C ALA A 511 18.80 -7.20 24.42
N PHE A 512 17.69 -7.51 25.11
CA PHE A 512 16.65 -8.42 24.65
C PHE A 512 15.28 -7.76 24.69
N SER A 513 14.32 -8.38 24.02
CA SER A 513 12.92 -7.95 23.99
C SER A 513 12.00 -8.97 24.72
N LYS A 514 10.79 -8.52 25.00
CA LYS A 514 9.64 -9.31 25.46
C LYS A 514 8.41 -9.00 24.60
N ALA A 515 7.61 -10.00 24.29
CA ALA A 515 6.34 -9.86 23.58
C ALA A 515 5.22 -9.51 24.59
N THR A 516 5.24 -8.31 25.16
CA THR A 516 4.31 -7.84 26.21
C THR A 516 3.67 -6.51 25.91
N GLY A 517 3.96 -5.92 24.75
CA GLY A 517 3.38 -4.66 24.34
C GLY A 517 1.94 -4.83 23.85
N GLU A 518 1.11 -3.83 24.15
CA GLU A 518 -0.26 -3.73 23.64
C GLU A 518 -0.51 -2.31 23.11
N ILE A 519 -1.10 -2.24 21.93
CA ILE A 519 -1.52 -0.97 21.31
C ILE A 519 -3.01 -1.09 20.99
N ARG A 520 -3.79 -0.09 21.36
CA ARG A 520 -5.23 -0.04 21.09
C ARG A 520 -5.59 1.17 20.26
N SER A 521 -6.36 0.95 19.19
CA SER A 521 -6.88 1.97 18.30
C SER A 521 -8.41 1.96 18.32
N ARG A 522 -9.03 3.10 18.62
CA ARG A 522 -10.49 3.30 18.61
C ARG A 522 -10.83 4.49 17.74
N GLY A 523 -11.73 4.29 16.80
CA GLY A 523 -11.99 5.37 15.86
C GLY A 523 -13.34 5.37 15.21
N VAL A 524 -13.56 6.46 14.48
CA VAL A 524 -14.73 6.68 13.63
C VAL A 524 -14.23 7.11 12.25
N GLU A 525 -14.67 6.42 11.23
CA GLU A 525 -14.32 6.71 9.84
C GLU A 525 -15.57 6.97 9.02
N PHE A 526 -15.51 7.98 8.16
CA PHE A 526 -16.50 8.26 7.13
C PHE A 526 -15.83 8.30 5.77
N GLU A 527 -16.40 7.60 4.82
CA GLU A 527 -15.98 7.60 3.42
C GLU A 527 -17.20 7.72 2.52
N GLY A 528 -17.21 8.71 1.64
CA GLY A 528 -18.28 8.94 0.68
C GLY A 528 -17.74 9.18 -0.73
N ASN A 529 -18.28 8.45 -1.70
CA ASN A 529 -18.02 8.63 -3.12
C ASN A 529 -19.35 8.85 -3.81
N LEU A 530 -19.67 10.11 -4.15
CA LEU A 530 -21.01 10.59 -4.38
C LEU A 530 -21.12 11.28 -5.76
N GLY A 531 -21.87 10.71 -6.68
CA GLY A 531 -22.29 11.39 -7.90
C GLY A 531 -23.43 12.35 -7.62
N ILE A 532 -23.14 13.59 -7.23
CA ILE A 532 -24.12 14.59 -6.78
C ILE A 532 -25.09 14.97 -7.92
N THR A 533 -24.55 15.11 -9.13
CA THR A 533 -25.32 15.34 -10.35
C THR A 533 -24.74 14.49 -11.49
N GLY A 534 -25.31 14.58 -12.71
CA GLY A 534 -24.70 13.97 -13.89
C GLY A 534 -23.30 14.48 -14.20
N ASN A 535 -22.96 15.69 -13.71
CA ASN A 535 -21.70 16.41 -14.01
C ASN A 535 -20.76 16.53 -12.81
N LEU A 536 -21.24 16.30 -11.59
CA LEU A 536 -20.54 16.62 -10.35
C LEU A 536 -20.33 15.38 -9.50
N ASP A 537 -19.08 15.03 -9.27
CA ASP A 537 -18.65 13.93 -8.40
C ASP A 537 -17.91 14.49 -7.18
N LEU A 538 -18.21 13.98 -6.00
CA LEU A 538 -17.61 14.34 -4.73
C LEU A 538 -17.09 13.10 -4.03
N LEU A 539 -15.79 13.07 -3.75
CA LEU A 539 -15.16 12.16 -2.80
C LEU A 539 -14.96 12.93 -1.49
N VAL A 540 -15.38 12.38 -0.37
CA VAL A 540 -15.21 12.99 0.96
C VAL A 540 -14.88 11.93 1.99
N ASN A 541 -13.84 12.19 2.79
CA ASN A 541 -13.33 11.26 3.79
C ASN A 541 -13.02 12.02 5.08
N ALA A 542 -13.23 11.35 6.20
CA ALA A 542 -12.81 11.84 7.50
C ALA A 542 -12.53 10.66 8.42
N SER A 543 -11.49 10.75 9.23
CA SER A 543 -11.20 9.80 10.30
C SER A 543 -10.84 10.52 11.59
N TYR A 544 -11.19 9.87 12.68
CA TYR A 544 -10.70 10.17 14.03
C TYR A 544 -10.30 8.86 14.68
N ASP A 545 -9.01 8.67 14.90
CA ASP A 545 -8.40 7.42 15.36
C ASP A 545 -7.58 7.69 16.62
N HIS A 546 -8.14 7.40 17.79
CA HIS A 546 -7.43 7.50 19.06
C HIS A 546 -6.61 6.22 19.27
N VAL A 547 -5.30 6.35 19.12
CA VAL A 547 -4.34 5.24 19.24
C VAL A 547 -3.48 5.45 20.47
N GLU A 548 -3.41 4.43 21.34
CA GLU A 548 -2.70 4.49 22.62
C GLU A 548 -1.88 3.20 22.82
N ILE A 549 -0.66 3.37 23.34
CA ILE A 549 0.17 2.27 23.85
C ILE A 549 -0.37 1.90 25.25
N THR A 550 -1.19 0.87 25.33
CA THR A 550 -1.88 0.48 26.58
C THR A 550 -1.04 -0.38 27.49
N SER A 551 -0.02 -1.08 26.94
CA SER A 551 0.99 -1.84 27.69
C SER A 551 2.37 -1.71 27.04
N SER A 552 3.39 -1.40 27.84
CA SER A 552 4.79 -1.33 27.39
C SER A 552 5.75 -1.42 28.56
N GLN A 553 6.97 -1.94 28.31
CA GLN A 553 8.09 -1.92 29.26
C GLN A 553 9.09 -0.80 28.94
N ASP A 554 8.91 -0.05 27.84
CA ASP A 554 9.83 0.99 27.37
C ASP A 554 9.62 2.34 28.10
N GLY A 555 8.54 2.46 28.89
CA GLY A 555 8.21 3.69 29.64
C GLY A 555 7.36 4.68 28.81
N ASP A 556 6.79 4.25 27.72
CA ASP A 556 5.94 5.01 26.79
C ASP A 556 4.45 4.65 26.90
N GLN A 557 4.06 3.85 27.91
CA GLN A 557 2.66 3.48 28.16
C GLN A 557 1.80 4.73 28.40
N GLY A 558 0.63 4.77 27.78
CA GLY A 558 -0.31 5.91 27.79
C GLY A 558 -0.03 6.96 26.71
N ASN A 559 1.02 6.77 25.92
CA ASN A 559 1.36 7.66 24.81
C ASN A 559 0.73 7.21 23.48
N THR A 560 0.65 8.16 22.54
CA THR A 560 0.29 7.87 21.16
C THR A 560 1.52 7.31 20.41
N PRO A 561 1.38 6.24 19.60
CA PRO A 561 2.48 5.75 18.78
C PRO A 561 3.03 6.83 17.82
N ALA A 562 4.32 6.72 17.52
CA ALA A 562 5.01 7.65 16.63
C ALA A 562 4.32 7.76 15.25
N LEU A 563 4.37 8.95 14.65
CA LEU A 563 3.92 9.27 13.29
C LEU A 563 2.44 8.89 13.02
N THR A 564 1.62 8.86 14.07
CA THR A 564 0.20 8.50 14.01
C THR A 564 -0.68 9.73 14.26
N PRO A 565 -1.19 10.40 13.22
CA PRO A 565 -2.12 11.50 13.38
C PRO A 565 -3.51 10.98 13.82
N GLU A 566 -4.09 11.59 14.85
CA GLU A 566 -5.44 11.19 15.32
C GLU A 566 -6.56 11.63 14.38
N LYS A 567 -6.34 12.63 13.54
CA LYS A 567 -7.37 13.22 12.69
C LYS A 567 -6.88 13.39 11.27
N ALA A 568 -7.68 12.94 10.33
CA ALA A 568 -7.49 13.25 8.94
C ALA A 568 -8.82 13.52 8.26
N ALA A 569 -8.81 14.42 7.27
CA ALA A 569 -9.98 14.69 6.47
C ALA A 569 -9.56 15.09 5.05
N SER A 570 -10.34 14.67 4.06
CA SER A 570 -10.09 15.04 2.67
C SER A 570 -11.38 15.18 1.89
N ALA A 571 -11.36 16.05 0.90
CA ALA A 571 -12.43 16.16 -0.08
C ALA A 571 -11.84 16.40 -1.47
N TRP A 572 -12.41 15.74 -2.47
CA TRP A 572 -12.08 15.94 -3.87
C TRP A 572 -13.36 16.10 -4.68
N LEU A 573 -13.43 17.17 -5.46
CA LEU A 573 -14.55 17.50 -6.32
C LEU A 573 -14.14 17.43 -7.78
N ASN A 574 -14.92 16.76 -8.62
CA ASN A 574 -14.78 16.80 -10.08
C ASN A 574 -16.04 17.37 -10.71
N TYR A 575 -15.85 18.28 -11.65
CA TYR A 575 -16.92 18.76 -12.52
C TYR A 575 -16.61 18.38 -13.97
N ASN A 576 -17.50 17.60 -14.57
CA ASN A 576 -17.40 17.09 -15.94
C ASN A 576 -18.32 17.88 -16.87
N PHE A 577 -17.77 18.50 -17.92
CA PHE A 577 -18.53 19.20 -18.95
C PHE A 577 -18.92 18.21 -20.05
N HIS A 578 -20.19 17.83 -20.12
CA HIS A 578 -20.71 16.84 -21.09
C HIS A 578 -21.29 17.46 -22.34
N ASP A 579 -21.43 18.80 -22.40
CA ASP A 579 -22.01 19.52 -23.51
C ASP A 579 -21.45 20.95 -23.66
N GLY A 580 -21.77 21.60 -24.77
CA GLY A 580 -21.38 22.98 -25.05
C GLY A 580 -19.94 23.15 -25.50
N THR A 581 -19.40 24.35 -25.36
CA THR A 581 -18.04 24.71 -25.84
C THR A 581 -16.91 24.09 -25.01
N LEU A 582 -17.22 23.58 -23.84
CA LEU A 582 -16.27 22.95 -22.91
C LEU A 582 -16.48 21.43 -22.82
N GLU A 583 -17.25 20.85 -23.74
CA GLU A 583 -17.45 19.39 -23.79
C GLU A 583 -16.10 18.67 -23.78
N GLY A 584 -15.98 17.63 -22.92
CA GLY A 584 -14.75 16.86 -22.71
C GLY A 584 -13.79 17.46 -21.67
N LEU A 585 -14.09 18.63 -21.11
CA LEU A 585 -13.30 19.18 -19.98
C LEU A 585 -13.78 18.60 -18.65
N THR A 586 -12.84 18.16 -17.83
CA THR A 586 -13.02 17.83 -16.41
C THR A 586 -12.15 18.76 -15.58
N LEU A 587 -12.73 19.39 -14.57
CA LEU A 587 -12.01 20.17 -13.56
C LEU A 587 -12.08 19.47 -12.24
N GLY A 588 -10.93 19.26 -11.60
CA GLY A 588 -10.78 18.64 -10.29
C GLY A 588 -10.19 19.62 -9.28
N ALA A 589 -10.67 19.56 -8.04
CA ALA A 589 -10.09 20.29 -6.92
C ALA A 589 -10.17 19.46 -5.65
N GLY A 590 -9.08 19.41 -4.90
CA GLY A 590 -8.97 18.64 -3.67
C GLY A 590 -8.41 19.46 -2.52
N VAL A 591 -8.77 19.05 -1.30
CA VAL A 591 -8.17 19.54 -0.06
C VAL A 591 -7.96 18.37 0.88
N ARG A 592 -6.82 18.35 1.56
CA ARG A 592 -6.45 17.32 2.55
C ARG A 592 -5.97 18.02 3.82
N TYR A 593 -6.48 17.58 4.95
CA TYR A 593 -6.02 17.93 6.28
C TYR A 593 -5.40 16.70 6.93
N VAL A 594 -4.20 16.83 7.46
CA VAL A 594 -3.52 15.83 8.28
C VAL A 594 -3.25 16.44 9.63
N GLY A 595 -3.74 15.80 10.68
CA GLY A 595 -3.59 16.27 12.06
C GLY A 595 -2.15 16.11 12.56
N PRO A 596 -1.84 16.68 13.73
CA PRO A 596 -0.54 16.57 14.35
C PRO A 596 -0.23 15.12 14.73
N SER A 597 1.06 14.79 14.75
CA SER A 597 1.57 13.49 15.22
C SER A 597 2.80 13.71 16.12
N TYR A 598 3.33 12.63 16.68
CA TYR A 598 4.56 12.69 17.48
C TYR A 598 5.72 12.00 16.75
N SER A 599 6.95 12.48 16.99
CA SER A 599 8.17 11.94 16.38
C SER A 599 8.54 10.55 16.90
N SER A 600 8.16 10.24 18.13
CA SER A 600 8.49 8.99 18.81
C SER A 600 7.38 8.55 19.75
N ASN A 601 7.44 7.30 20.20
CA ASN A 601 6.53 6.76 21.20
C ASN A 601 6.61 7.47 22.56
N PHE A 602 7.69 8.20 22.84
CA PHE A 602 7.82 9.01 24.06
C PHE A 602 7.09 10.36 23.98
N ASN A 603 6.51 10.70 22.82
CA ASN A 603 5.80 11.94 22.52
C ASN A 603 6.62 13.21 22.85
N THR A 604 7.95 13.15 22.62
CA THR A 604 8.90 14.21 22.98
C THR A 604 8.86 15.41 22.05
N TRP A 605 8.54 15.20 20.78
CA TRP A 605 8.41 16.24 19.78
C TRP A 605 7.12 16.06 19.01
N ARG A 606 6.38 17.18 18.77
CA ARG A 606 5.12 17.19 18.04
C ARG A 606 5.36 17.73 16.63
N ASN A 607 4.99 16.93 15.63
CA ASN A 607 4.84 17.36 14.25
C ASN A 607 3.54 18.15 14.12
N GLU A 608 3.58 19.31 13.46
CA GLU A 608 2.40 20.15 13.29
C GLU A 608 1.40 19.56 12.29
N ASP A 609 0.17 20.01 12.37
CA ASP A 609 -0.85 19.71 11.37
C ASP A 609 -0.66 20.56 10.11
N TYR A 610 -1.14 20.06 8.98
CA TYR A 610 -1.03 20.77 7.71
C TYR A 610 -2.25 20.56 6.82
N VAL A 611 -2.44 21.49 5.86
CA VAL A 611 -3.51 21.46 4.86
C VAL A 611 -2.91 21.60 3.47
N VAL A 612 -3.21 20.64 2.60
CA VAL A 612 -2.77 20.65 1.21
C VAL A 612 -3.95 20.81 0.28
N ALA A 613 -3.83 21.67 -0.71
CA ALA A 613 -4.80 21.85 -1.77
C ALA A 613 -4.22 21.40 -3.12
N ASP A 614 -5.00 20.63 -3.87
CA ASP A 614 -4.63 20.05 -5.16
C ASP A 614 -5.61 20.48 -6.26
N LEU A 615 -5.14 20.66 -7.50
CA LEU A 615 -5.98 21.00 -8.65
C LEU A 615 -5.68 20.06 -9.83
N ALA A 616 -6.71 19.76 -10.62
CA ALA A 616 -6.57 19.04 -11.88
C ALA A 616 -7.47 19.64 -12.96
N ALA A 617 -6.97 19.63 -14.19
CA ALA A 617 -7.77 19.90 -15.38
C ALA A 617 -7.44 18.85 -16.44
N ARG A 618 -8.46 18.19 -16.99
CA ARG A 618 -8.30 17.20 -18.05
C ARG A 618 -9.24 17.55 -19.21
N TYR A 619 -8.71 17.60 -20.42
CA TYR A 619 -9.49 17.93 -21.63
C TYR A 619 -9.33 16.84 -22.68
N VAL A 620 -10.42 16.18 -23.04
CA VAL A 620 -10.51 15.16 -24.09
C VAL A 620 -11.01 15.82 -25.37
N CYS A 621 -10.22 15.78 -26.45
CA CYS A 621 -10.54 16.37 -27.74
C CYS A 621 -10.21 15.38 -28.86
N GLY A 622 -11.22 14.67 -29.37
CA GLY A 622 -11.03 13.58 -30.32
C GLY A 622 -10.10 12.49 -29.74
N PRO A 623 -9.02 12.08 -30.45
CA PRO A 623 -8.11 11.08 -29.94
C PRO A 623 -7.08 11.63 -28.91
N TRP A 624 -7.13 12.91 -28.58
CA TRP A 624 -6.17 13.55 -27.71
C TRP A 624 -6.74 13.82 -26.32
N THR A 625 -5.93 13.59 -25.32
CA THR A 625 -6.18 14.03 -23.94
C THR A 625 -5.05 14.93 -23.49
N TYR A 626 -5.40 16.07 -22.91
CA TYR A 626 -4.46 16.99 -22.25
C TYR A 626 -4.81 17.03 -20.78
N ALA A 627 -3.80 17.00 -19.91
CA ALA A 627 -4.04 17.16 -18.48
C ALA A 627 -3.03 18.11 -17.84
N LEU A 628 -3.48 18.84 -16.84
CA LEU A 628 -2.69 19.69 -15.95
C LEU A 628 -3.01 19.28 -14.53
N ASN A 629 -1.99 18.92 -13.77
CA ASN A 629 -2.09 18.62 -12.34
C ASN A 629 -1.23 19.57 -11.55
N VAL A 630 -1.77 20.10 -10.45
CA VAL A 630 -1.06 20.93 -9.47
C VAL A 630 -1.28 20.29 -8.11
N ASN A 631 -0.23 19.73 -7.54
CA ASN A 631 -0.25 19.20 -6.19
C ASN A 631 0.38 20.23 -5.26
N ASN A 632 -0.15 20.33 -4.04
CA ASN A 632 0.24 21.32 -3.05
C ASN A 632 0.29 22.74 -3.62
N LEU A 633 -0.87 23.25 -4.04
CA LEU A 633 -1.03 24.54 -4.72
C LEU A 633 -0.35 25.71 -3.98
N PHE A 634 -0.34 25.68 -2.67
CA PHE A 634 0.16 26.79 -1.82
C PHE A 634 1.60 26.57 -1.35
N ASP A 635 2.25 25.46 -1.75
CA ASP A 635 3.62 25.09 -1.34
C ASP A 635 3.77 25.03 0.19
N ASP A 636 2.77 24.46 0.85
CA ASP A 636 2.75 24.28 2.30
C ASP A 636 3.62 23.07 2.66
N VAL A 637 4.84 23.31 3.11
CA VAL A 637 5.86 22.28 3.38
C VAL A 637 6.17 22.27 4.87
N GLU A 638 5.83 21.15 5.52
CA GLU A 638 6.04 20.95 6.94
C GLU A 638 7.19 20.00 7.24
N TRP A 639 7.80 20.18 8.41
CA TRP A 639 8.81 19.29 8.93
C TRP A 639 8.16 18.09 9.62
N ILE A 640 8.59 16.88 9.23
CA ILE A 640 8.21 15.64 9.90
C ILE A 640 9.43 15.12 10.65
N SER A 641 9.41 15.21 11.97
CA SER A 641 10.42 14.62 12.84
C SER A 641 10.17 13.12 13.04
N THR A 642 11.21 12.33 12.96
CA THR A 642 11.19 10.86 13.14
C THR A 642 12.16 10.43 14.26
N ASP A 643 12.24 11.19 15.34
CA ASP A 643 13.10 10.98 16.51
C ASP A 643 14.61 11.25 16.30
N TYR A 644 15.16 10.83 15.16
CA TYR A 644 16.60 10.96 14.86
C TYR A 644 16.89 11.99 13.78
N GLN A 645 15.89 12.32 12.99
CA GLN A 645 16.04 13.15 11.79
C GLN A 645 14.71 13.82 11.42
N TYR A 646 14.82 14.78 10.53
CA TYR A 646 13.67 15.47 9.95
C TYR A 646 13.53 15.13 8.46
N ASN A 647 12.31 14.94 8.03
CA ASN A 647 11.93 14.90 6.63
C ASN A 647 11.01 16.08 6.32
N LYS A 648 10.74 16.33 5.06
CA LYS A 648 9.78 17.37 4.65
C LYS A 648 8.60 16.71 3.93
N THR A 649 7.41 17.27 4.10
CA THR A 649 6.28 16.94 3.24
C THR A 649 6.56 17.37 1.80
N ALA A 650 5.80 16.83 0.84
CA ALA A 650 5.94 17.17 -0.57
C ALA A 650 5.65 18.66 -0.82
N GLY A 651 6.57 19.34 -1.50
CA GLY A 651 6.37 20.70 -1.99
C GLY A 651 5.41 20.78 -3.17
N ASN A 652 5.28 21.98 -3.73
CA ASN A 652 4.47 22.22 -4.92
C ASN A 652 5.00 21.48 -6.14
N SER A 653 4.10 20.79 -6.87
CA SER A 653 4.43 20.22 -8.17
C SER A 653 3.37 20.55 -9.21
N VAL A 654 3.82 20.82 -10.45
CA VAL A 654 2.98 21.09 -11.60
C VAL A 654 3.38 20.15 -12.73
N ASN A 655 2.42 19.36 -13.21
CA ASN A 655 2.62 18.40 -14.29
C ASN A 655 1.66 18.69 -15.45
N LEU A 656 2.19 18.66 -16.67
CA LEU A 656 1.43 18.80 -17.91
C LEU A 656 1.63 17.54 -18.75
N SER A 657 0.54 16.87 -19.08
CA SER A 657 0.57 15.66 -19.89
C SER A 657 -0.27 15.77 -21.16
N MET A 658 0.12 15.00 -22.16
CA MET A 658 -0.59 14.81 -23.42
C MET A 658 -0.61 13.34 -23.79
N ALA A 659 -1.79 12.81 -24.04
CA ALA A 659 -1.98 11.43 -24.48
C ALA A 659 -2.70 11.37 -25.84
N TYR A 660 -2.33 10.36 -26.64
CA TYR A 660 -3.00 10.00 -27.89
C TYR A 660 -3.61 8.61 -27.76
N HIS A 661 -4.88 8.50 -28.12
CA HIS A 661 -5.66 7.26 -28.07
C HIS A 661 -6.08 6.78 -29.46
N TRP A 662 -6.13 5.46 -29.70
CA TRP A 662 -6.60 4.86 -30.98
C TRP A 662 -7.40 3.58 -30.76
#